data_593d2acbe6870f8e18c88a2ff14a0005
#
_entry.id   593d2acbe6870f8e18c88a2ff14a0005
#
_cell.length_a   1.000
_cell.length_b   1.000
_cell.length_c   1.000
_cell.angle_alpha   90.00
_cell.angle_beta   90.00
_cell.angle_gamma   90.00
#
_symmetry.space_group_name_H-M   'P 1'
#
loop_
_entity.id
_entity.type
_entity.pdbx_description
1 polymer ?
#
loop_
_entity_poly.entity_id
_entity_poly.type
_entity_poly.pdbx_seq_one_letter_code
_entity_poly.pdbx_strand_id
1 'polypeptide(L)'
;MDEAERNALATLRFDWAPVPDDVWRPLPFHVEGLHVPVVRDVLAGVDEAASNPHGSPLGLVVQGQRGSGKTHLLGVIRQQVQERNGYFFLVGLLDAGGFWDGVLAAMLDGLSRPVPGSRETQLKLLLRRLSALVGAPRTARRAVMGDTELTKAALDAFLDGLGDFDRHAARTCQETARALALSASEDITHRDIAENYFLSGEEMVAGERAAWGMRRVPRPAQQIVQDLSWLLALTGPSVVAIDQVDTLIAQLAIQSDPALAGAADMSPEQALMLARMADGLMALRQTTRRTLTVLACIPNSWTIIKSTAADTVADRFRETPPLRRIDDADLARAIIEKRFTLRYREAGFVPPYPSWPVSPRAFAEAGAFTPRQLLIEIDRHIRECLATDEVREMTTLGEPPTAEPRAPRPAPVAATGEEMDRYDARFAELREAADVTGPLRRSSEDEAMPPLLAAGLTAWILERGDAGEAFSVDPPPSTDPPLHARLRLTLDERTEDQVHWCFRAIGDDHHGNAALARLRKASVAAALDTGSGRRKLFLLRNRAWSTSAATSKAVGAFTEAGGQTLGVDEEDLRVLSALRVMLAEATMDLQGWLAERRPTRELKFLQHALADVDRWTTDGGPSPEPTEPAAQPTPAAQPTPAAQPTPAAEPAPAAAAPVAAAAPAA
;
A
#
# COMPACT_ATOMS: atom_id res chain seq x y z
N MET A 1 5.69 -23.39 -35.98
CA MET A 1 6.57 -23.10 -34.84
C MET A 1 7.11 -24.43 -34.30
N ASP A 2 8.40 -24.55 -34.06
CA ASP A 2 8.92 -25.78 -33.43
C ASP A 2 8.63 -25.78 -31.89
N GLU A 3 8.82 -26.92 -31.23
CA GLU A 3 8.51 -27.08 -29.81
C GLU A 3 9.43 -26.20 -28.92
N ALA A 4 10.70 -26.03 -29.31
CA ALA A 4 11.64 -25.20 -28.56
C ALA A 4 11.27 -23.69 -28.65
N GLU A 5 10.89 -23.23 -29.83
CA GLU A 5 10.38 -21.86 -30.05
C GLU A 5 9.09 -21.63 -29.29
N ARG A 6 8.14 -22.58 -29.31
CA ARG A 6 6.87 -22.48 -28.58
C ARG A 6 7.13 -22.36 -27.08
N ASN A 7 7.95 -23.25 -26.52
CA ASN A 7 8.30 -23.22 -25.11
C ASN A 7 9.00 -21.92 -24.73
N ALA A 8 9.93 -21.44 -25.54
CA ALA A 8 10.63 -20.19 -25.32
C ALA A 8 9.67 -19.00 -25.29
N LEU A 9 8.78 -18.88 -26.29
CA LEU A 9 7.78 -17.79 -26.32
C LEU A 9 6.78 -17.88 -25.16
N ALA A 10 6.38 -19.09 -24.76
CA ALA A 10 5.47 -19.29 -23.63
C ALA A 10 6.08 -18.87 -22.30
N THR A 11 7.42 -18.84 -22.15
CA THR A 11 8.08 -18.33 -20.94
C THR A 11 8.13 -16.81 -20.87
N LEU A 12 7.91 -16.10 -21.99
CA LEU A 12 7.89 -14.65 -22.04
C LEU A 12 6.59 -14.12 -21.46
N ARG A 13 6.53 -14.05 -20.14
CA ARG A 13 5.42 -13.41 -19.42
C ARG A 13 5.81 -11.99 -19.05
N PHE A 14 4.94 -11.04 -19.37
CA PHE A 14 5.14 -9.65 -19.02
C PHE A 14 4.25 -9.29 -17.85
N ASP A 15 4.87 -8.98 -16.74
CA ASP A 15 4.18 -8.28 -15.65
C ASP A 15 4.43 -6.78 -15.83
N TRP A 16 3.45 -6.09 -16.43
CA TRP A 16 3.52 -4.65 -16.70
C TRP A 16 2.74 -3.81 -15.70
N ALA A 17 2.10 -4.46 -14.70
CA ALA A 17 1.33 -3.79 -13.68
C ALA A 17 2.03 -3.91 -12.31
N PRO A 18 3.12 -3.14 -12.08
CA PRO A 18 3.84 -3.21 -10.81
C PRO A 18 2.91 -2.83 -9.66
N VAL A 19 3.06 -3.56 -8.57
CA VAL A 19 2.40 -3.27 -7.30
C VAL A 19 3.35 -2.49 -6.38
N PRO A 20 2.85 -1.74 -5.38
CA PRO A 20 3.71 -0.99 -4.46
C PRO A 20 4.81 -1.84 -3.81
N ASP A 21 4.53 -3.11 -3.52
CA ASP A 21 5.50 -4.04 -2.95
C ASP A 21 6.67 -4.40 -3.90
N ASP A 22 6.50 -4.23 -5.22
CA ASP A 22 7.59 -4.45 -6.17
C ASP A 22 8.74 -3.46 -5.98
N VAL A 23 8.47 -2.30 -5.38
CA VAL A 23 9.50 -1.33 -4.99
C VAL A 23 10.55 -1.99 -4.07
N TRP A 24 10.16 -2.97 -3.26
CA TRP A 24 11.03 -3.66 -2.30
C TRP A 24 11.79 -4.85 -2.88
N ARG A 25 11.45 -5.27 -4.10
CA ARG A 25 12.07 -6.41 -4.78
C ARG A 25 13.34 -6.01 -5.54
N PRO A 26 14.21 -6.98 -5.86
CA PRO A 26 15.26 -6.78 -6.85
C PRO A 26 14.68 -6.33 -8.18
N LEU A 27 15.39 -5.46 -8.90
CA LEU A 27 14.98 -4.92 -10.20
C LEU A 27 15.80 -5.56 -11.34
N PRO A 28 15.61 -6.85 -11.65
CA PRO A 28 16.43 -7.56 -12.65
C PRO A 28 16.27 -7.00 -14.06
N PHE A 29 15.15 -6.33 -14.32
CA PHE A 29 14.80 -5.75 -15.61
C PHE A 29 15.08 -4.24 -15.70
N HIS A 30 15.72 -3.64 -14.69
CA HIS A 30 16.08 -2.23 -14.76
C HIS A 30 17.13 -2.00 -15.85
N VAL A 31 16.89 -1.00 -16.71
CA VAL A 31 17.79 -0.58 -17.76
C VAL A 31 18.42 0.75 -17.36
N GLU A 32 19.75 0.80 -17.33
CA GLU A 32 20.49 2.02 -17.13
C GLU A 32 20.14 3.02 -18.25
N GLY A 33 19.95 4.28 -17.88
CA GLY A 33 19.52 5.31 -18.86
C GLY A 33 18.06 5.73 -18.71
N LEU A 34 17.19 4.88 -18.15
CA LEU A 34 15.79 5.24 -17.96
C LEU A 34 15.64 6.28 -16.83
N HIS A 35 15.05 7.44 -17.17
CA HIS A 35 14.74 8.53 -16.23
C HIS A 35 15.95 9.13 -15.46
N VAL A 36 17.14 9.06 -16.02
CA VAL A 36 18.39 9.53 -15.41
C VAL A 36 18.30 10.96 -14.81
N PRO A 37 17.68 11.96 -15.48
CA PRO A 37 17.57 13.29 -14.90
C PRO A 37 16.81 13.30 -13.58
N VAL A 38 15.71 12.55 -13.49
CA VAL A 38 14.88 12.48 -12.28
C VAL A 38 15.60 11.74 -11.15
N VAL A 39 16.26 10.62 -11.46
CA VAL A 39 17.10 9.90 -10.48
C VAL A 39 18.16 10.81 -9.90
N ARG A 40 18.87 11.56 -10.77
CA ARG A 40 19.92 12.51 -10.35
C ARG A 40 19.36 13.60 -9.43
N ASP A 41 18.19 14.17 -9.75
CA ASP A 41 17.58 15.24 -8.95
C ASP A 41 17.14 14.70 -7.58
N VAL A 42 16.60 13.48 -7.51
CA VAL A 42 16.25 12.84 -6.24
C VAL A 42 17.50 12.55 -5.41
N LEU A 43 18.55 12.02 -6.01
CA LEU A 43 19.81 11.75 -5.29
C LEU A 43 20.49 13.03 -4.80
N ALA A 44 20.42 14.11 -5.57
CA ALA A 44 20.88 15.43 -5.10
C ALA A 44 20.09 15.91 -3.88
N GLY A 45 18.77 15.68 -3.85
CA GLY A 45 17.93 15.94 -2.66
C GLY A 45 18.31 15.07 -1.45
N VAL A 46 18.70 13.82 -1.68
CA VAL A 46 19.20 12.92 -0.62
C VAL A 46 20.55 13.44 -0.08
N ASP A 47 21.44 13.89 -0.94
CA ASP A 47 22.74 14.47 -0.54
C ASP A 47 22.53 15.80 0.22
N GLU A 48 21.54 16.62 -0.17
CA GLU A 48 21.10 17.81 0.58
C GLU A 48 20.60 17.41 1.98
N ALA A 49 19.76 16.38 2.08
CA ALA A 49 19.29 15.83 3.35
C ALA A 49 20.44 15.29 4.22
N ALA A 50 21.42 14.63 3.61
CA ALA A 50 22.58 14.09 4.30
C ALA A 50 23.48 15.20 4.90
N SER A 51 23.58 16.33 4.20
CA SER A 51 24.43 17.46 4.62
C SER A 51 23.79 18.39 5.64
N ASN A 52 22.45 18.36 5.81
CA ASN A 52 21.72 19.21 6.76
C ASN A 52 21.16 18.39 7.94
N PRO A 53 21.86 18.33 9.10
CA PRO A 53 21.42 17.54 10.24
C PRO A 53 20.19 18.10 10.97
N HIS A 54 19.83 19.37 10.74
CA HIS A 54 18.82 20.08 11.52
C HIS A 54 17.48 20.28 10.80
N GLY A 55 17.39 19.93 9.51
CA GLY A 55 16.19 20.12 8.72
C GLY A 55 16.05 19.11 7.59
N SER A 56 14.95 19.21 6.87
CA SER A 56 14.65 18.43 5.67
C SER A 56 14.69 19.34 4.43
N PRO A 57 15.19 18.86 3.27
CA PRO A 57 15.20 19.63 2.03
C PRO A 57 13.79 19.91 1.52
N LEU A 58 13.67 20.68 0.45
CA LEU A 58 12.41 20.79 -0.29
C LEU A 58 12.02 19.41 -0.83
N GLY A 59 10.72 19.10 -0.79
CA GLY A 59 10.20 17.90 -1.41
C GLY A 59 10.39 17.92 -2.92
N LEU A 60 10.28 16.76 -3.55
CA LEU A 60 10.33 16.61 -5.00
C LEU A 60 9.02 16.03 -5.51
N VAL A 61 8.50 16.57 -6.62
CA VAL A 61 7.36 16.01 -7.32
C VAL A 61 7.83 15.33 -8.58
N VAL A 62 7.59 14.04 -8.67
CA VAL A 62 7.86 13.21 -9.84
C VAL A 62 6.55 13.02 -10.61
N GLN A 63 6.42 13.75 -11.70
CA GLN A 63 5.24 13.70 -12.54
C GLN A 63 5.45 12.73 -13.71
N GLY A 64 4.46 11.89 -13.96
CA GLY A 64 4.48 10.98 -15.11
C GLY A 64 3.12 10.42 -15.42
N GLN A 65 2.84 10.26 -16.71
CA GLN A 65 1.64 9.58 -17.18
C GLN A 65 1.62 8.15 -16.66
N ARG A 66 0.44 7.52 -16.65
CA ARG A 66 0.31 6.11 -16.28
C ARG A 66 1.21 5.24 -17.19
N GLY A 67 1.83 4.24 -16.59
CA GLY A 67 2.76 3.35 -17.30
C GLY A 67 4.11 3.97 -17.64
N SER A 68 4.39 5.23 -17.27
CA SER A 68 5.71 5.86 -17.45
C SER A 68 6.81 5.28 -16.55
N GLY A 69 6.47 4.41 -15.58
CA GLY A 69 7.43 3.76 -14.71
C GLY A 69 7.65 4.46 -13.36
N LYS A 70 6.70 5.25 -12.83
CA LYS A 70 6.79 5.91 -11.51
C LYS A 70 7.19 4.92 -10.40
N THR A 71 6.42 3.85 -10.21
CA THR A 71 6.68 2.84 -9.18
C THR A 71 8.02 2.12 -9.39
N HIS A 72 8.39 1.81 -10.64
CA HIS A 72 9.71 1.25 -10.97
C HIS A 72 10.85 2.21 -10.60
N LEU A 73 10.68 3.49 -10.91
CA LEU A 73 11.64 4.55 -10.53
C LEU A 73 11.82 4.63 -9.01
N LEU A 74 10.73 4.52 -8.24
CA LEU A 74 10.82 4.50 -6.76
C LEU A 74 11.63 3.30 -6.26
N GLY A 75 11.54 2.14 -6.92
CA GLY A 75 12.38 0.98 -6.63
C GLY A 75 13.86 1.24 -6.90
N VAL A 76 14.21 1.92 -8.00
CA VAL A 76 15.58 2.35 -8.30
C VAL A 76 16.09 3.34 -7.25
N ILE A 77 15.28 4.33 -6.91
CA ILE A 77 15.60 5.32 -5.87
C ILE A 77 15.85 4.61 -4.53
N ARG A 78 14.96 3.69 -4.12
CA ARG A 78 15.16 2.89 -2.89
C ARG A 78 16.52 2.21 -2.88
N GLN A 79 16.86 1.49 -3.94
CA GLN A 79 18.15 0.79 -4.03
C GLN A 79 19.32 1.76 -3.88
N GLN A 80 19.30 2.86 -4.64
CA GLN A 80 20.36 3.88 -4.62
C GLN A 80 20.49 4.58 -3.25
N VAL A 81 19.38 4.84 -2.56
CA VAL A 81 19.36 5.45 -1.23
C VAL A 81 19.97 4.51 -0.20
N GLN A 82 19.60 3.23 -0.23
CA GLN A 82 20.09 2.21 0.69
C GLN A 82 21.58 1.91 0.46
N GLU A 83 22.07 1.91 -0.78
CA GLU A 83 23.50 1.81 -1.12
C GLU A 83 24.31 2.99 -0.57
N ARG A 84 23.68 4.18 -0.44
CA ARG A 84 24.26 5.37 0.21
C ARG A 84 24.04 5.42 1.73
N ASN A 85 23.73 4.28 2.33
CA ASN A 85 23.45 4.19 3.77
C ASN A 85 22.23 4.99 4.25
N GLY A 86 21.33 5.38 3.38
CA GLY A 86 20.05 6.00 3.70
C GLY A 86 18.96 4.97 4.03
N TYR A 87 17.81 5.50 4.44
CA TYR A 87 16.58 4.74 4.71
C TYR A 87 15.50 5.11 3.68
N PHE A 88 14.69 4.16 3.33
CA PHE A 88 13.61 4.39 2.37
C PHE A 88 12.28 3.88 2.93
N PHE A 89 11.23 4.68 2.74
CA PHE A 89 9.87 4.40 3.16
C PHE A 89 8.90 4.70 2.02
N LEU A 90 7.94 3.79 1.80
CA LEU A 90 6.95 3.95 0.74
C LEU A 90 5.55 4.08 1.36
N VAL A 91 4.94 5.23 1.18
CA VAL A 91 3.53 5.48 1.51
C VAL A 91 2.71 5.18 0.25
N GLY A 92 1.97 4.07 0.26
CA GLY A 92 1.18 3.62 -0.89
C GLY A 92 -0.21 4.26 -0.91
N LEU A 93 -1.09 3.82 -0.03
CA LEU A 93 -2.44 4.37 0.07
C LEU A 93 -2.50 5.39 1.21
N LEU A 94 -2.89 6.62 0.90
CA LEU A 94 -3.21 7.63 1.89
C LEU A 94 -4.73 7.70 2.08
N ASP A 95 -5.14 7.80 3.34
CA ASP A 95 -6.46 8.29 3.72
C ASP A 95 -6.32 9.74 4.15
N ALA A 96 -7.15 10.61 3.62
CA ALA A 96 -7.11 12.03 3.96
C ALA A 96 -7.47 12.31 5.44
N GLY A 97 -8.25 11.42 6.07
CA GLY A 97 -8.60 11.50 7.49
C GLY A 97 -7.47 11.03 8.43
N GLY A 98 -6.61 10.10 7.96
CA GLY A 98 -5.55 9.44 8.72
C GLY A 98 -4.15 9.64 8.13
N PHE A 99 -3.83 10.82 7.57
CA PHE A 99 -2.53 11.07 6.92
C PHE A 99 -1.33 10.60 7.76
N TRP A 100 -1.28 11.01 9.04
CA TRP A 100 -0.15 10.67 9.92
C TRP A 100 -0.12 9.21 10.30
N ASP A 101 -1.28 8.57 10.46
CA ASP A 101 -1.37 7.13 10.71
C ASP A 101 -0.87 6.33 9.51
N GLY A 102 -1.20 6.77 8.28
CA GLY A 102 -0.70 6.18 7.04
C GLY A 102 0.82 6.35 6.89
N VAL A 103 1.36 7.52 7.17
CA VAL A 103 2.82 7.76 7.15
C VAL A 103 3.53 6.92 8.20
N LEU A 104 3.01 6.85 9.43
CA LEU A 104 3.58 6.04 10.50
C LEU A 104 3.57 4.55 10.12
N ALA A 105 2.44 4.04 9.65
CA ALA A 105 2.33 2.65 9.20
C ALA A 105 3.34 2.32 8.10
N ALA A 106 3.51 3.21 7.11
CA ALA A 106 4.49 3.05 6.03
C ALA A 106 5.94 3.08 6.54
N MET A 107 6.25 3.92 7.53
CA MET A 107 7.58 3.94 8.13
C MET A 107 7.86 2.65 8.90
N LEU A 108 6.90 2.12 9.64
CA LEU A 108 7.04 0.86 10.39
C LEU A 108 7.16 -0.34 9.44
N ASP A 109 6.34 -0.39 8.38
CA ASP A 109 6.47 -1.41 7.32
C ASP A 109 7.86 -1.33 6.69
N GLY A 110 8.31 -0.14 6.28
CA GLY A 110 9.65 0.07 5.72
C GLY A 110 10.76 -0.36 6.67
N LEU A 111 10.65 -0.14 7.98
CA LEU A 111 11.62 -0.62 8.98
C LEU A 111 11.68 -2.15 9.04
N SER A 112 10.58 -2.85 8.78
CA SER A 112 10.52 -4.31 8.74
C SER A 112 11.13 -4.92 7.47
N ARG A 113 11.32 -4.12 6.40
CA ARG A 113 11.82 -4.57 5.10
C ARG A 113 13.32 -4.85 5.13
N PRO A 114 13.79 -5.88 4.41
CA PRO A 114 15.21 -6.21 4.32
C PRO A 114 15.99 -5.15 3.53
N VAL A 115 17.24 -4.96 3.90
CA VAL A 115 18.20 -4.15 3.13
C VAL A 115 18.71 -4.97 1.93
N PRO A 116 18.90 -4.37 0.73
CA PRO A 116 19.40 -5.08 -0.44
C PRO A 116 20.68 -5.86 -0.17
N GLY A 117 20.73 -7.10 -0.62
CA GLY A 117 21.90 -7.97 -0.44
C GLY A 117 22.12 -8.49 0.98
N SER A 118 21.18 -8.21 1.91
CA SER A 118 21.24 -8.66 3.30
C SER A 118 19.92 -9.27 3.74
N ARG A 119 19.95 -10.11 4.77
CA ARG A 119 18.75 -10.53 5.51
C ARG A 119 18.39 -9.58 6.65
N GLU A 120 19.23 -8.58 6.91
CA GLU A 120 19.02 -7.60 7.96
C GLU A 120 17.92 -6.61 7.55
N THR A 121 16.97 -6.35 8.43
CA THR A 121 15.91 -5.35 8.22
C THR A 121 16.44 -3.94 8.44
N GLN A 122 15.74 -2.92 7.89
CA GLN A 122 16.08 -1.52 8.17
C GLN A 122 16.01 -1.19 9.68
N LEU A 123 15.10 -1.85 10.43
CA LEU A 123 15.03 -1.73 11.90
C LEU A 123 16.31 -2.22 12.58
N LYS A 124 16.78 -3.42 12.27
CA LYS A 124 18.04 -3.95 12.82
C LYS A 124 19.23 -3.06 12.45
N LEU A 125 19.27 -2.61 11.20
CA LEU A 125 20.29 -1.65 10.74
C LEU A 125 20.28 -0.36 11.54
N LEU A 126 19.09 0.23 11.78
CA LEU A 126 18.92 1.44 12.60
C LEU A 126 19.42 1.22 14.03
N LEU A 127 18.95 0.17 14.70
CA LEU A 127 19.32 -0.15 16.09
C LEU A 127 20.80 -0.46 16.22
N ARG A 128 21.40 -1.14 15.25
CA ARG A 128 22.84 -1.40 15.20
C ARG A 128 23.64 -0.11 15.09
N ARG A 129 23.23 0.80 14.20
CA ARG A 129 23.90 2.10 14.01
C ARG A 129 23.75 2.99 15.23
N LEU A 130 22.52 3.12 15.77
CA LEU A 130 22.27 3.90 16.97
C LEU A 130 23.07 3.38 18.16
N SER A 131 23.00 2.08 18.44
CA SER A 131 23.71 1.48 19.58
C SER A 131 25.24 1.56 19.45
N ALA A 132 25.76 1.57 18.22
CA ALA A 132 27.18 1.82 17.96
C ALA A 132 27.53 3.29 18.17
N LEU A 133 26.72 4.22 17.67
CA LEU A 133 26.91 5.67 17.77
C LEU A 133 26.93 6.15 19.23
N VAL A 134 26.02 5.62 20.05
CA VAL A 134 25.91 5.97 21.48
C VAL A 134 26.88 5.20 22.39
N GLY A 135 27.76 4.37 21.84
CA GLY A 135 28.74 3.61 22.61
C GLY A 135 28.13 2.56 23.56
N ALA A 136 26.92 2.09 23.32
CA ALA A 136 26.25 1.12 24.19
C ALA A 136 27.11 -0.15 24.42
N PRO A 137 27.11 -0.75 25.64
CA PRO A 137 27.81 -1.99 25.91
C PRO A 137 27.45 -3.12 24.95
N ARG A 138 28.38 -4.02 24.62
CA ARG A 138 28.15 -5.09 23.64
C ARG A 138 26.93 -5.96 23.97
N THR A 139 26.68 -6.24 25.24
CA THR A 139 25.52 -7.00 25.73
C THR A 139 24.21 -6.24 25.45
N ALA A 140 24.17 -4.94 25.77
CA ALA A 140 23.02 -4.09 25.50
C ALA A 140 22.76 -3.97 24.00
N ARG A 141 23.81 -3.79 23.16
CA ARG A 141 23.65 -3.74 21.70
C ARG A 141 22.99 -4.99 21.14
N ARG A 142 23.45 -6.18 21.55
CA ARG A 142 22.86 -7.45 21.09
C ARG A 142 21.41 -7.62 21.52
N ALA A 143 21.10 -7.24 22.76
CA ALA A 143 19.74 -7.30 23.29
C ALA A 143 18.78 -6.34 22.56
N VAL A 144 19.21 -5.10 22.33
CA VAL A 144 18.41 -4.07 21.62
C VAL A 144 18.15 -4.45 20.15
N MET A 145 19.09 -5.17 19.51
CA MET A 145 18.91 -5.67 18.14
C MET A 145 18.09 -6.96 18.05
N GLY A 146 17.66 -7.54 19.17
CA GLY A 146 16.93 -8.81 19.21
C GLY A 146 17.82 -10.04 18.99
N ASP A 147 19.17 -9.93 19.09
CA ASP A 147 20.08 -11.07 18.97
C ASP A 147 20.22 -11.87 20.27
N THR A 148 19.76 -11.33 21.38
CA THR A 148 19.66 -11.95 22.71
C THR A 148 18.43 -11.39 23.42
N GLU A 149 18.00 -12.06 24.50
CA GLU A 149 16.88 -11.62 25.34
C GLU A 149 17.02 -10.15 25.72
N LEU A 150 15.96 -9.37 25.48
CA LEU A 150 15.89 -7.96 25.85
C LEU A 150 15.53 -7.82 27.32
N THR A 151 16.41 -7.20 28.10
CA THR A 151 16.16 -6.86 29.48
C THR A 151 16.00 -5.35 29.68
N LYS A 152 15.24 -4.94 30.71
CA LYS A 152 15.10 -3.53 31.03
C LYS A 152 16.46 -2.85 31.27
N ALA A 153 17.39 -3.51 31.94
CA ALA A 153 18.73 -2.99 32.21
C ALA A 153 19.53 -2.74 30.91
N ALA A 154 19.44 -3.65 29.93
CA ALA A 154 20.09 -3.48 28.64
C ALA A 154 19.49 -2.31 27.85
N LEU A 155 18.16 -2.17 27.89
CA LEU A 155 17.45 -1.07 27.26
C LEU A 155 17.78 0.29 27.92
N ASP A 156 17.82 0.35 29.25
CA ASP A 156 18.17 1.56 29.98
C ASP A 156 19.63 1.96 29.69
N ALA A 157 20.60 1.03 29.65
CA ALA A 157 21.98 1.31 29.29
C ALA A 157 22.13 1.86 27.85
N PHE A 158 21.30 1.40 26.92
CA PHE A 158 21.24 1.98 25.56
C PHE A 158 20.73 3.42 25.57
N LEU A 159 19.69 3.72 26.35
CA LEU A 159 19.08 5.05 26.44
C LEU A 159 19.94 6.03 27.23
N ASP A 160 20.65 5.56 28.26
CA ASP A 160 21.64 6.37 28.95
C ASP A 160 22.74 6.82 27.98
N GLY A 161 23.24 5.90 27.14
CA GLY A 161 24.17 6.26 26.07
C GLY A 161 23.59 7.26 25.06
N LEU A 162 22.29 7.13 24.71
CA LEU A 162 21.62 8.12 23.88
C LEU A 162 21.53 9.48 24.57
N GLY A 163 21.29 9.50 25.88
CA GLY A 163 21.27 10.71 26.71
C GLY A 163 22.60 11.42 26.79
N ASP A 164 23.70 10.68 26.86
CA ASP A 164 25.07 11.21 26.84
C ASP A 164 25.46 11.77 25.46
N PHE A 165 24.97 11.13 24.38
CA PHE A 165 25.23 11.53 23.00
C PHE A 165 24.39 12.75 22.59
N ASP A 166 23.07 12.70 22.80
CA ASP A 166 22.10 13.75 22.46
C ASP A 166 20.98 13.82 23.52
N ARG A 167 21.10 14.74 24.46
CA ARG A 167 20.11 14.92 25.55
C ARG A 167 18.73 15.30 25.03
N HIS A 168 18.64 16.01 23.91
CA HIS A 168 17.36 16.42 23.36
C HIS A 168 16.66 15.22 22.72
N ALA A 169 17.37 14.46 21.88
CA ALA A 169 16.86 13.23 21.29
C ALA A 169 16.44 12.21 22.38
N ALA A 170 17.25 12.02 23.40
CA ALA A 170 16.93 11.13 24.52
C ALA A 170 15.64 11.53 25.25
N ARG A 171 15.44 12.84 25.52
CA ARG A 171 14.23 13.31 26.22
C ARG A 171 12.97 13.20 25.37
N THR A 172 13.09 13.46 24.07
CA THR A 172 11.94 13.53 23.15
C THR A 172 11.58 12.14 22.63
N CYS A 173 12.57 11.35 22.19
CA CYS A 173 12.37 10.11 21.45
C CYS A 173 12.51 8.84 22.31
N GLN A 174 12.73 8.95 23.65
CA GLN A 174 13.01 7.77 24.50
C GLN A 174 11.94 6.68 24.43
N GLU A 175 10.66 7.05 24.38
CA GLU A 175 9.58 6.07 24.33
C GLU A 175 9.54 5.35 22.99
N THR A 176 9.72 6.10 21.90
CA THR A 176 9.81 5.55 20.54
C THR A 176 11.07 4.68 20.39
N ALA A 177 12.21 5.07 20.97
CA ALA A 177 13.41 4.24 20.98
C ALA A 177 13.23 2.93 21.77
N ARG A 178 12.50 2.96 22.90
CA ARG A 178 12.11 1.75 23.65
C ARG A 178 11.20 0.86 22.82
N ALA A 179 10.19 1.43 22.20
CA ALA A 179 9.25 0.70 21.34
C ALA A 179 9.96 0.03 20.15
N LEU A 180 10.94 0.71 19.51
CA LEU A 180 11.75 0.12 18.44
C LEU A 180 12.56 -1.09 18.92
N ALA A 181 13.18 -1.00 20.10
CA ALA A 181 13.92 -2.12 20.68
C ALA A 181 12.99 -3.29 21.06
N LEU A 182 11.80 -3.01 21.59
CA LEU A 182 10.78 -4.01 21.86
C LEU A 182 10.28 -4.69 20.58
N SER A 183 10.12 -3.93 19.48
CA SER A 183 9.74 -4.47 18.17
C SER A 183 10.79 -5.43 17.58
N ALA A 184 12.06 -5.22 17.87
CA ALA A 184 13.15 -6.07 17.41
C ALA A 184 13.29 -7.36 18.24
N SER A 185 12.62 -7.46 19.39
CA SER A 185 12.67 -8.63 20.26
C SER A 185 12.00 -9.85 19.63
N GLU A 186 12.51 -11.05 19.93
CA GLU A 186 11.85 -12.30 19.56
C GLU A 186 10.63 -12.61 20.45
N ASP A 187 10.55 -12.01 21.65
CA ASP A 187 9.39 -12.16 22.54
C ASP A 187 8.17 -11.45 21.97
N ILE A 188 7.13 -12.23 21.73
CA ILE A 188 5.87 -11.75 21.15
C ILE A 188 5.16 -10.73 22.06
N THR A 189 5.32 -10.83 23.37
CA THR A 189 4.74 -9.87 24.33
C THR A 189 5.40 -8.50 24.18
N HIS A 190 6.71 -8.47 23.99
CA HIS A 190 7.44 -7.22 23.72
C HIS A 190 6.99 -6.57 22.43
N ARG A 191 6.81 -7.37 21.39
CA ARG A 191 6.31 -6.88 20.09
C ARG A 191 4.88 -6.34 20.18
N ASP A 192 3.99 -7.01 20.92
CA ASP A 192 2.63 -6.53 21.12
C ASP A 192 2.61 -5.19 21.88
N ILE A 193 3.46 -5.00 22.90
CA ILE A 193 3.58 -3.73 23.62
C ILE A 193 4.03 -2.61 22.65
N ALA A 194 5.02 -2.89 21.81
CA ALA A 194 5.53 -1.93 20.84
C ALA A 194 4.49 -1.61 19.75
N GLU A 195 3.82 -2.62 19.20
CA GLU A 195 2.76 -2.44 18.21
C GLU A 195 1.62 -1.58 18.74
N ASN A 196 1.18 -1.87 19.97
CA ASN A 196 0.14 -1.09 20.62
C ASN A 196 0.57 0.36 20.93
N TYR A 197 1.86 0.61 21.22
CA TYR A 197 2.41 1.96 21.32
C TYR A 197 2.35 2.70 19.98
N PHE A 198 2.79 2.08 18.91
CA PHE A 198 2.82 2.69 17.57
C PHE A 198 1.42 2.96 17.00
N LEU A 199 0.43 2.18 17.41
CA LEU A 199 -0.98 2.40 17.05
C LEU A 199 -1.68 3.46 17.92
N SER A 200 -0.94 4.21 18.74
CA SER A 200 -1.51 5.17 19.69
C SER A 200 -2.58 4.54 20.59
N GLY A 201 -2.46 3.23 20.88
CA GLY A 201 -3.40 2.46 21.68
C GLY A 201 -3.17 2.63 23.18
N GLU A 202 -4.17 2.29 23.98
CA GLU A 202 -4.05 2.17 25.44
C GLU A 202 -3.29 0.90 25.81
N GLU A 203 -2.76 0.83 27.05
CA GLU A 203 -2.09 -0.38 27.58
C GLU A 203 -3.02 -1.60 27.49
N MET A 204 -2.46 -2.74 27.07
CA MET A 204 -3.18 -4.02 27.05
C MET A 204 -3.36 -4.58 28.46
N VAL A 205 -2.29 -4.50 29.25
CA VAL A 205 -2.28 -4.87 30.66
C VAL A 205 -1.78 -3.67 31.46
N ALA A 206 -2.47 -3.34 32.53
CA ALA A 206 -2.13 -2.19 33.35
C ALA A 206 -0.67 -2.26 33.85
N GLY A 207 0.13 -1.27 33.51
CA GLY A 207 1.53 -1.16 33.91
C GLY A 207 2.53 -1.87 32.98
N GLU A 208 2.12 -2.48 31.89
CA GLU A 208 3.03 -3.15 30.95
C GLU A 208 4.05 -2.19 30.33
N ARG A 209 3.64 -0.96 29.96
CA ARG A 209 4.53 0.09 29.45
C ARG A 209 5.45 0.63 30.55
N ALA A 210 4.92 0.79 31.75
CA ALA A 210 5.71 1.27 32.90
C ALA A 210 6.84 0.28 33.25
N ALA A 211 6.65 -1.02 33.10
CA ALA A 211 7.69 -2.03 33.26
C ALA A 211 8.91 -1.76 32.36
N TRP A 212 8.69 -1.19 31.20
CA TRP A 212 9.72 -0.78 30.23
C TRP A 212 10.09 0.71 30.29
N GLY A 213 9.60 1.46 31.28
CA GLY A 213 9.86 2.88 31.44
C GLY A 213 9.16 3.79 30.43
N MET A 214 8.05 3.33 29.87
CA MET A 214 7.21 4.10 28.96
C MET A 214 5.99 4.66 29.68
N ARG A 215 5.43 5.77 29.17
CA ARG A 215 4.21 6.37 29.73
C ARG A 215 2.96 5.60 29.31
N ARG A 216 1.91 5.73 30.12
CA ARG A 216 0.61 5.10 29.86
C ARG A 216 -0.19 5.84 28.78
N VAL A 217 0.03 7.14 28.62
CA VAL A 217 -0.75 7.98 27.71
C VAL A 217 -0.32 7.73 26.26
N PRO A 218 -1.28 7.43 25.36
CA PRO A 218 -1.00 7.28 23.94
C PRO A 218 -0.37 8.55 23.34
N ARG A 219 0.56 8.37 22.40
CA ARG A 219 1.15 9.48 21.64
C ARG A 219 0.51 9.57 20.27
N PRO A 220 0.22 10.79 19.74
CA PRO A 220 -0.27 10.96 18.38
C PRO A 220 0.73 10.45 17.34
N ALA A 221 0.23 9.88 16.24
CA ALA A 221 1.04 9.34 15.14
C ALA A 221 2.06 10.37 14.61
N GLN A 222 1.67 11.62 14.46
CA GLN A 222 2.59 12.71 14.04
C GLN A 222 3.82 12.84 14.94
N GLN A 223 3.63 12.75 16.26
CA GLN A 223 4.75 12.83 17.22
C GLN A 223 5.66 11.60 17.12
N ILE A 224 5.08 10.43 16.88
CA ILE A 224 5.86 9.19 16.70
C ILE A 224 6.66 9.27 15.39
N VAL A 225 6.07 9.77 14.29
CA VAL A 225 6.77 10.03 13.02
C VAL A 225 7.93 11.00 13.22
N GLN A 226 7.73 12.06 14.01
CA GLN A 226 8.79 13.02 14.36
C GLN A 226 9.93 12.32 15.10
N ASP A 227 9.62 11.53 16.12
CA ASP A 227 10.62 10.80 16.91
C ASP A 227 11.39 9.80 16.03
N LEU A 228 10.70 9.02 15.19
CA LEU A 228 11.31 8.08 14.24
C LEU A 228 12.27 8.80 13.31
N SER A 229 11.82 9.91 12.71
CA SER A 229 12.64 10.68 11.79
C SER A 229 13.89 11.23 12.48
N TRP A 230 13.79 11.66 13.74
CA TRP A 230 14.94 12.18 14.50
C TRP A 230 15.94 11.07 14.84
N LEU A 231 15.47 9.89 15.23
CA LEU A 231 16.35 8.74 15.49
C LEU A 231 17.05 8.26 14.20
N LEU A 232 16.33 8.21 13.09
CA LEU A 232 16.89 7.89 11.76
C LEU A 232 17.96 8.93 11.36
N ALA A 233 17.67 10.22 11.56
CA ALA A 233 18.56 11.32 11.21
C ALA A 233 19.90 11.27 11.92
N LEU A 234 20.01 10.64 13.10
CA LEU A 234 21.29 10.43 13.79
C LEU A 234 22.21 9.46 13.01
N THR A 235 21.64 8.57 12.18
CA THR A 235 22.38 7.48 11.54
C THR A 235 22.45 7.57 10.02
N GLY A 236 21.61 8.37 9.38
CA GLY A 236 21.62 8.56 7.93
C GLY A 236 20.45 9.42 7.43
N PRO A 237 20.45 9.79 6.13
CA PRO A 237 19.31 10.44 5.51
C PRO A 237 18.19 9.45 5.26
N SER A 238 16.96 9.96 5.12
CA SER A 238 15.77 9.17 4.81
C SER A 238 15.07 9.70 3.57
N VAL A 239 14.37 8.81 2.86
CA VAL A 239 13.42 9.18 1.82
C VAL A 239 12.05 8.65 2.23
N VAL A 240 11.05 9.52 2.21
CA VAL A 240 9.63 9.16 2.29
C VAL A 240 9.03 9.39 0.92
N ALA A 241 8.80 8.31 0.18
CA ALA A 241 8.16 8.32 -1.13
C ALA A 241 6.65 8.10 -0.95
N ILE A 242 5.86 8.92 -1.63
CA ILE A 242 4.39 8.83 -1.63
C ILE A 242 3.98 8.48 -3.05
N ASP A 243 3.35 7.32 -3.23
CA ASP A 243 2.83 6.83 -4.50
C ASP A 243 1.31 6.68 -4.43
N GLN A 244 0.65 6.59 -5.59
CA GLN A 244 -0.79 6.36 -5.70
C GLN A 244 -1.71 7.44 -5.09
N VAL A 245 -1.22 8.66 -4.89
CA VAL A 245 -2.08 9.80 -4.50
C VAL A 245 -3.18 10.07 -5.54
N ASP A 246 -2.94 9.67 -6.77
CA ASP A 246 -3.86 9.77 -7.91
C ASP A 246 -5.18 9.04 -7.64
N THR A 247 -5.13 7.87 -7.00
CA THR A 247 -6.31 7.08 -6.63
C THR A 247 -7.20 7.83 -5.64
N LEU A 248 -6.62 8.50 -4.66
CA LEU A 248 -7.37 9.32 -3.70
C LEU A 248 -8.04 10.50 -4.40
N ILE A 249 -7.29 11.21 -5.26
CA ILE A 249 -7.81 12.36 -6.00
C ILE A 249 -8.91 11.94 -6.97
N ALA A 250 -8.75 10.81 -7.68
CA ALA A 250 -9.76 10.27 -8.57
C ALA A 250 -11.05 9.92 -7.80
N GLN A 251 -10.95 9.29 -6.64
CA GLN A 251 -12.10 8.97 -5.80
C GLN A 251 -12.85 10.22 -5.33
N LEU A 252 -12.13 11.29 -5.01
CA LEU A 252 -12.74 12.57 -4.65
C LEU A 252 -13.40 13.26 -5.86
N ALA A 253 -12.85 13.12 -7.07
CA ALA A 253 -13.40 13.74 -8.28
C ALA A 253 -14.65 13.01 -8.84
N ILE A 254 -14.79 11.70 -8.67
CA ILE A 254 -15.91 10.90 -9.22
C ILE A 254 -17.22 11.14 -8.46
N GLN A 255 -17.18 11.61 -7.22
CA GLN A 255 -18.39 12.01 -6.49
C GLN A 255 -19.00 13.31 -7.03
N SER A 256 -18.32 14.01 -7.95
CA SER A 256 -18.79 15.17 -8.68
C SER A 256 -19.23 14.76 -10.09
N ASP A 257 -20.29 15.36 -10.64
CA ASP A 257 -20.83 15.04 -11.96
C ASP A 257 -19.73 15.06 -13.04
N PRO A 258 -19.51 13.95 -13.80
CA PRO A 258 -18.42 13.86 -14.80
C PRO A 258 -18.54 14.89 -15.95
N ALA A 259 -19.71 15.52 -16.15
CA ALA A 259 -19.92 16.54 -17.17
C ALA A 259 -19.33 17.91 -16.81
N LEU A 260 -18.91 18.13 -15.56
CA LEU A 260 -18.52 19.43 -14.98
C LEU A 260 -17.10 19.46 -14.42
N ALA A 261 -16.19 18.56 -14.85
CA ALA A 261 -14.85 18.35 -14.29
C ALA A 261 -13.93 19.60 -14.35
N GLY A 262 -14.20 20.57 -13.48
CA GLY A 262 -13.32 21.70 -13.15
C GLY A 262 -13.19 21.82 -11.63
N ALA A 263 -12.08 22.33 -11.14
CA ALA A 263 -11.82 22.54 -9.70
C ALA A 263 -12.89 23.38 -8.96
N ALA A 264 -13.85 23.95 -9.69
CA ALA A 264 -14.93 24.80 -9.15
C ALA A 264 -16.13 24.01 -8.58
N ASP A 265 -16.25 22.69 -8.84
CA ASP A 265 -17.46 21.91 -8.51
C ASP A 265 -17.25 20.82 -7.46
N MET A 266 -16.13 20.86 -6.72
CA MET A 266 -15.89 19.93 -5.62
C MET A 266 -16.78 20.22 -4.43
N SER A 267 -17.32 19.16 -3.79
CA SER A 267 -18.05 19.33 -2.55
C SER A 267 -17.15 19.94 -1.46
N PRO A 268 -17.72 20.68 -0.48
CA PRO A 268 -16.95 21.24 0.64
C PRO A 268 -16.15 20.16 1.42
N GLU A 269 -16.66 18.94 1.49
CA GLU A 269 -16.00 17.81 2.16
C GLU A 269 -14.78 17.32 1.38
N GLN A 270 -14.90 17.22 0.05
CA GLN A 270 -13.80 16.87 -0.85
C GLN A 270 -12.68 17.91 -0.81
N ALA A 271 -13.04 19.19 -0.87
CA ALA A 271 -12.08 20.27 -0.74
C ALA A 271 -11.35 20.24 0.61
N LEU A 272 -12.07 19.93 1.70
CA LEU A 272 -11.49 19.79 3.04
C LEU A 272 -10.53 18.59 3.12
N MET A 273 -10.86 17.45 2.50
CA MET A 273 -9.98 16.26 2.47
C MET A 273 -8.69 16.55 1.72
N LEU A 274 -8.77 17.18 0.54
CA LEU A 274 -7.58 17.58 -0.23
C LEU A 274 -6.73 18.60 0.52
N ALA A 275 -7.38 19.58 1.17
CA ALA A 275 -6.68 20.55 2.00
C ALA A 275 -5.92 19.85 3.16
N ARG A 276 -6.53 18.90 3.85
CA ARG A 276 -5.88 18.11 4.92
C ARG A 276 -4.69 17.31 4.42
N MET A 277 -4.81 16.70 3.24
CA MET A 277 -3.70 15.97 2.61
C MET A 277 -2.55 16.94 2.27
N ALA A 278 -2.86 18.07 1.67
CA ALA A 278 -1.88 19.08 1.32
C ALA A 278 -1.19 19.66 2.56
N ASP A 279 -1.93 19.92 3.63
CA ASP A 279 -1.40 20.33 4.94
C ASP A 279 -0.49 19.25 5.54
N GLY A 280 -0.87 17.99 5.42
CA GLY A 280 -0.04 16.86 5.84
C GLY A 280 1.29 16.79 5.08
N LEU A 281 1.27 16.93 3.76
CA LEU A 281 2.46 16.98 2.91
C LEU A 281 3.39 18.14 3.28
N MET A 282 2.84 19.32 3.55
CA MET A 282 3.61 20.48 4.02
C MET A 282 4.21 20.25 5.40
N ALA A 283 3.41 19.72 6.31
CA ALA A 283 3.83 19.48 7.69
C ALA A 283 4.89 18.38 7.78
N LEU A 284 4.92 17.42 6.85
CA LEU A 284 5.88 16.33 6.82
C LEU A 284 7.33 16.86 6.79
N ARG A 285 7.62 17.84 5.95
CA ARG A 285 8.93 18.49 5.90
C ARG A 285 9.31 19.18 7.21
N GLN A 286 8.35 19.78 7.90
CA GLN A 286 8.61 20.49 9.17
C GLN A 286 8.78 19.52 10.34
N THR A 287 8.06 18.39 10.28
CA THR A 287 8.07 17.37 11.32
C THR A 287 9.32 16.50 11.25
N THR A 288 9.88 16.28 10.04
CA THR A 288 10.98 15.36 9.80
C THR A 288 12.35 16.06 9.76
N ARG A 289 13.43 15.29 9.97
CA ARG A 289 14.82 15.72 9.84
C ARG A 289 15.57 14.82 8.86
N ARG A 290 16.49 15.42 8.07
CA ARG A 290 17.29 14.70 7.06
C ARG A 290 16.44 13.78 6.17
N THR A 291 15.20 14.22 5.89
CA THR A 291 14.22 13.40 5.18
C THR A 291 13.79 14.10 3.90
N LEU A 292 14.05 13.49 2.76
CA LEU A 292 13.53 13.94 1.47
C LEU A 292 12.14 13.35 1.26
N THR A 293 11.14 14.19 1.02
CA THR A 293 9.81 13.75 0.57
C THR A 293 9.76 13.71 -0.95
N VAL A 294 9.36 12.57 -1.52
CA VAL A 294 9.17 12.38 -2.97
C VAL A 294 7.71 12.05 -3.23
N LEU A 295 7.00 12.91 -3.94
CA LEU A 295 5.61 12.71 -4.34
C LEU A 295 5.56 12.24 -5.80
N ALA A 296 5.11 11.01 -6.05
CA ALA A 296 4.91 10.47 -7.39
C ALA A 296 3.42 10.55 -7.77
N CYS A 297 3.11 11.27 -8.87
CA CYS A 297 1.71 11.47 -9.29
C CYS A 297 1.60 11.72 -10.80
N ILE A 298 0.38 11.70 -11.32
CA ILE A 298 0.09 12.20 -12.67
C ILE A 298 0.04 13.74 -12.66
N PRO A 299 0.34 14.41 -13.81
CA PRO A 299 0.38 15.88 -13.87
C PRO A 299 -0.94 16.55 -13.41
N ASN A 300 -2.09 15.95 -13.75
CA ASN A 300 -3.39 16.48 -13.35
C ASN A 300 -3.57 16.48 -11.82
N SER A 301 -3.19 15.41 -11.14
CA SER A 301 -3.27 15.34 -9.67
C SER A 301 -2.44 16.42 -9.01
N TRP A 302 -1.23 16.68 -9.51
CA TRP A 302 -0.39 17.76 -8.99
C TRP A 302 -1.04 19.15 -9.20
N THR A 303 -1.66 19.35 -10.35
CA THR A 303 -2.40 20.60 -10.63
C THR A 303 -3.56 20.79 -9.64
N ILE A 304 -4.32 19.74 -9.35
CA ILE A 304 -5.42 19.76 -8.38
C ILE A 304 -4.89 20.06 -6.97
N ILE A 305 -3.82 19.38 -6.54
CA ILE A 305 -3.19 19.64 -5.24
C ILE A 305 -2.76 21.12 -5.12
N LYS A 306 -2.11 21.67 -6.16
CA LYS A 306 -1.69 23.08 -6.18
C LYS A 306 -2.86 24.06 -6.15
N SER A 307 -3.94 23.78 -6.83
CA SER A 307 -5.10 24.67 -6.91
C SER A 307 -5.98 24.65 -5.65
N THR A 308 -5.97 23.55 -4.90
CA THR A 308 -6.81 23.36 -3.71
C THR A 308 -6.08 23.75 -2.42
N ALA A 309 -4.76 23.56 -2.40
CA ALA A 309 -3.93 23.99 -1.28
C ALA A 309 -3.63 25.48 -1.38
N ALA A 310 -3.50 26.15 -0.23
CA ALA A 310 -2.96 27.52 -0.20
C ALA A 310 -1.60 27.55 -0.94
N ASP A 311 -1.24 28.68 -1.54
CA ASP A 311 -0.03 28.90 -2.38
C ASP A 311 1.28 28.31 -1.82
N THR A 312 1.27 27.98 -0.53
CA THR A 312 2.43 27.49 0.24
C THR A 312 2.87 26.06 -0.10
N VAL A 313 2.05 25.18 -0.73
CA VAL A 313 2.48 23.82 -1.11
C VAL A 313 3.46 23.89 -2.28
N ALA A 314 3.17 24.73 -3.28
CA ALA A 314 4.04 24.89 -4.44
C ALA A 314 5.45 25.32 -4.04
N ASP A 315 5.58 26.17 -3.00
CA ASP A 315 6.87 26.67 -2.51
C ASP A 315 7.68 25.60 -1.74
N ARG A 316 7.07 24.49 -1.36
CA ARG A 316 7.70 23.43 -0.56
C ARG A 316 8.14 22.22 -1.34
N PHE A 317 7.76 22.17 -2.61
CA PHE A 317 8.11 21.11 -3.53
C PHE A 317 8.75 21.66 -4.80
N ARG A 318 9.82 21.01 -5.27
CA ARG A 318 10.40 21.25 -6.59
C ARG A 318 9.84 20.22 -7.56
N GLU A 319 9.45 20.65 -8.73
CA GLU A 319 9.03 19.76 -9.81
C GLU A 319 10.28 19.22 -10.52
N THR A 320 10.39 17.90 -10.64
CA THR A 320 11.40 17.28 -11.49
C THR A 320 10.97 17.33 -12.94
N PRO A 321 11.86 17.12 -13.91
CA PRO A 321 11.45 16.88 -15.29
C PRO A 321 10.40 15.75 -15.33
N PRO A 322 9.31 15.89 -16.10
CA PRO A 322 8.29 14.87 -16.15
C PRO A 322 8.85 13.57 -16.77
N LEU A 323 8.38 12.43 -16.27
CA LEU A 323 8.69 11.14 -16.86
C LEU A 323 8.05 11.09 -18.26
N ARG A 324 8.90 11.01 -19.27
CA ARG A 324 8.50 11.01 -20.68
C ARG A 324 8.23 9.59 -21.17
N ARG A 325 7.65 9.50 -22.36
CA ARG A 325 7.65 8.29 -23.18
C ARG A 325 9.09 7.89 -23.48
N ILE A 326 9.29 6.72 -24.04
CA ILE A 326 10.62 6.24 -24.41
C ILE A 326 11.07 7.06 -25.63
N ASP A 327 12.02 7.96 -25.45
CA ASP A 327 12.51 8.87 -26.50
C ASP A 327 13.70 8.29 -27.27
N ASP A 328 14.22 7.13 -26.87
CA ASP A 328 15.37 6.46 -27.47
C ASP A 328 15.03 5.02 -27.88
N ALA A 329 15.19 4.71 -29.17
CA ALA A 329 14.98 3.39 -29.73
C ALA A 329 15.90 2.31 -29.13
N ASP A 330 17.13 2.67 -28.79
CA ASP A 330 18.09 1.76 -28.15
C ASP A 330 17.67 1.46 -26.69
N LEU A 331 17.12 2.44 -25.99
CA LEU A 331 16.56 2.25 -24.66
C LEU A 331 15.34 1.32 -24.70
N ALA A 332 14.42 1.52 -25.65
CA ALA A 332 13.27 0.64 -25.84
C ALA A 332 13.71 -0.80 -26.11
N ARG A 333 14.68 -0.97 -27.00
CA ARG A 333 15.26 -2.28 -27.31
C ARG A 333 15.87 -2.92 -26.07
N ALA A 334 16.67 -2.18 -25.31
CA ALA A 334 17.31 -2.67 -24.09
C ALA A 334 16.29 -3.13 -23.03
N ILE A 335 15.14 -2.45 -22.90
CA ILE A 335 14.05 -2.84 -21.98
C ILE A 335 13.54 -4.25 -22.33
N ILE A 336 13.42 -4.57 -23.61
CA ILE A 336 12.93 -5.87 -24.09
C ILE A 336 14.02 -6.92 -24.05
N GLU A 337 15.19 -6.64 -24.59
CA GLU A 337 16.32 -7.57 -24.65
C GLU A 337 16.70 -8.07 -23.24
N LYS A 338 16.68 -7.19 -22.25
CA LYS A 338 17.02 -7.58 -20.88
C LYS A 338 16.02 -8.58 -20.28
N ARG A 339 14.72 -8.40 -20.57
CA ARG A 339 13.67 -9.34 -20.15
C ARG A 339 13.78 -10.68 -20.88
N PHE A 340 13.92 -10.61 -22.19
CA PHE A 340 13.98 -11.79 -23.05
C PHE A 340 15.23 -12.63 -22.75
N THR A 341 16.39 -12.02 -22.66
CA THR A 341 17.64 -12.72 -22.35
C THR A 341 17.57 -13.53 -21.06
N LEU A 342 16.93 -12.98 -20.02
CA LEU A 342 16.77 -13.72 -18.78
C LEU A 342 15.86 -14.94 -18.97
N ARG A 343 14.70 -14.76 -19.60
CA ARG A 343 13.71 -15.84 -19.81
C ARG A 343 14.19 -16.90 -20.78
N TYR A 344 14.84 -16.51 -21.87
CA TYR A 344 15.41 -17.48 -22.81
C TYR A 344 16.55 -18.30 -22.18
N ARG A 345 17.35 -17.69 -21.31
CA ARG A 345 18.37 -18.43 -20.55
C ARG A 345 17.73 -19.44 -19.60
N GLU A 346 16.66 -19.08 -18.91
CA GLU A 346 15.90 -20.00 -18.04
C GLU A 346 15.28 -21.16 -18.83
N ALA A 347 14.80 -20.89 -20.06
CA ALA A 347 14.24 -21.88 -20.96
C ALA A 347 15.30 -22.71 -21.72
N GLY A 348 16.60 -22.38 -21.62
CA GLY A 348 17.66 -23.01 -22.38
C GLY A 348 17.59 -22.76 -23.89
N PHE A 349 16.90 -21.70 -24.32
CA PHE A 349 16.71 -21.32 -25.72
C PHE A 349 17.72 -20.27 -26.15
N VAL A 350 18.26 -20.43 -27.38
CA VAL A 350 19.17 -19.45 -28.00
C VAL A 350 18.44 -18.78 -29.18
N PRO A 351 17.94 -17.54 -28.98
CA PRO A 351 17.23 -16.83 -30.03
C PRO A 351 18.15 -16.38 -31.14
N PRO A 352 17.65 -16.14 -32.38
CA PRO A 352 18.44 -15.60 -33.51
C PRO A 352 19.08 -14.23 -33.21
N TYR A 353 18.40 -13.41 -32.37
CA TYR A 353 18.90 -12.13 -31.84
C TYR A 353 18.18 -11.82 -30.50
N PRO A 354 18.75 -10.97 -29.65
CA PRO A 354 18.27 -10.83 -28.24
C PRO A 354 16.82 -10.39 -28.06
N SER A 355 16.27 -9.63 -29.03
CA SER A 355 14.86 -9.16 -28.98
C SER A 355 13.89 -10.03 -29.79
N TRP A 356 14.34 -11.19 -30.35
CA TRP A 356 13.45 -12.07 -31.12
C TRP A 356 12.19 -12.47 -30.32
N PRO A 357 10.98 -12.47 -30.94
CA PRO A 357 10.66 -12.25 -32.38
C PRO A 357 10.42 -10.79 -32.74
N VAL A 358 10.81 -9.82 -31.91
CA VAL A 358 10.69 -8.38 -32.20
C VAL A 358 11.93 -7.89 -32.91
N SER A 359 11.79 -7.53 -34.18
CA SER A 359 12.89 -7.01 -35.01
C SER A 359 13.49 -5.74 -34.41
N PRO A 360 14.82 -5.57 -34.38
CA PRO A 360 15.45 -4.31 -33.94
C PRO A 360 14.92 -3.06 -34.64
N ARG A 361 14.39 -3.21 -35.87
CA ARG A 361 13.81 -2.10 -36.64
C ARG A 361 12.50 -1.59 -36.07
N ALA A 362 11.72 -2.45 -35.43
CA ALA A 362 10.44 -2.08 -34.80
C ALA A 362 10.61 -0.98 -33.78
N PHE A 363 11.70 -0.97 -33.01
CA PHE A 363 11.95 0.01 -31.97
C PHE A 363 12.15 1.46 -32.47
N ALA A 364 12.32 1.69 -33.76
CA ALA A 364 12.37 3.05 -34.31
C ALA A 364 11.07 3.84 -34.03
N GLU A 365 9.94 3.15 -33.83
CA GLU A 365 8.63 3.75 -33.53
C GLU A 365 8.36 3.88 -32.04
N ALA A 366 9.27 3.42 -31.18
CA ALA A 366 9.05 3.35 -29.72
C ALA A 366 8.84 4.71 -29.04
N GLY A 367 9.22 5.83 -29.68
CA GLY A 367 9.05 7.19 -29.16
C GLY A 367 7.60 7.60 -28.85
N ALA A 368 6.64 6.90 -29.41
CA ALA A 368 5.22 7.10 -29.10
C ALA A 368 4.75 6.36 -27.83
N PHE A 369 5.54 5.42 -27.30
CA PHE A 369 5.14 4.48 -26.27
C PHE A 369 5.66 4.86 -24.87
N THR A 370 4.85 4.61 -23.85
CA THR A 370 5.36 4.45 -22.48
C THR A 370 5.96 3.04 -22.30
N PRO A 371 6.82 2.81 -21.31
CA PRO A 371 7.33 1.46 -21.02
C PRO A 371 6.26 0.40 -20.92
N ARG A 372 5.13 0.71 -20.26
CA ARG A 372 3.98 -0.20 -20.12
C ARG A 372 3.34 -0.50 -21.48
N GLN A 373 3.06 0.51 -22.28
CA GLN A 373 2.46 0.34 -23.59
C GLN A 373 3.32 -0.52 -24.51
N LEU A 374 4.65 -0.31 -24.48
CA LEU A 374 5.60 -1.14 -25.23
C LEU A 374 5.52 -2.61 -24.82
N LEU A 375 5.47 -2.89 -23.50
CA LEU A 375 5.35 -4.26 -23.00
C LEU A 375 4.02 -4.91 -23.38
N ILE A 376 2.91 -4.19 -23.31
CA ILE A 376 1.58 -4.68 -23.71
C ILE A 376 1.56 -5.02 -25.20
N GLU A 377 2.09 -4.17 -26.04
CA GLU A 377 2.10 -4.38 -27.49
C GLU A 377 2.90 -5.62 -27.88
N ILE A 378 4.06 -5.79 -27.27
CA ILE A 378 4.91 -6.95 -27.54
C ILE A 378 4.28 -8.24 -26.96
N ASP A 379 3.69 -8.20 -25.78
CA ASP A 379 2.95 -9.33 -25.20
C ASP A 379 1.80 -9.77 -26.11
N ARG A 380 1.03 -8.81 -26.65
CA ARG A 380 -0.04 -9.09 -27.60
C ARG A 380 0.48 -9.83 -28.83
N HIS A 381 1.58 -9.37 -29.41
CA HIS A 381 2.21 -10.02 -30.56
C HIS A 381 2.67 -11.46 -30.24
N ILE A 382 3.32 -11.67 -29.09
CA ILE A 382 3.76 -13.00 -28.67
C ILE A 382 2.58 -13.94 -28.51
N ARG A 383 1.47 -13.48 -27.92
CA ARG A 383 0.25 -14.28 -27.79
C ARG A 383 -0.36 -14.63 -29.15
N GLU A 384 -0.35 -13.72 -30.11
CA GLU A 384 -0.79 -13.99 -31.48
C GLU A 384 0.06 -15.07 -32.13
N CYS A 385 1.39 -15.03 -31.96
CA CYS A 385 2.29 -16.08 -32.47
C CYS A 385 1.98 -17.44 -31.82
N LEU A 386 1.76 -17.49 -30.53
CA LEU A 386 1.40 -18.72 -29.80
C LEU A 386 0.01 -19.27 -30.23
N ALA A 387 -0.96 -18.39 -30.44
CA ALA A 387 -2.32 -18.76 -30.82
C ALA A 387 -2.39 -19.32 -32.27
N THR A 388 -1.57 -18.77 -33.18
CA THR A 388 -1.53 -19.21 -34.59
C THR A 388 -0.54 -20.36 -34.83
N ASP A 389 0.23 -20.77 -33.82
CA ASP A 389 1.34 -21.71 -33.92
C ASP A 389 2.38 -21.33 -35.02
N GLU A 390 2.53 -20.03 -35.25
CA GLU A 390 3.45 -19.49 -36.27
C GLU A 390 4.23 -18.33 -35.67
N VAL A 391 5.58 -18.38 -35.77
CA VAL A 391 6.40 -17.23 -35.40
C VAL A 391 6.36 -16.20 -36.50
N ARG A 392 5.80 -15.05 -36.19
CA ARG A 392 5.87 -13.88 -37.08
C ARG A 392 6.81 -12.86 -36.46
N GLU A 393 7.75 -12.36 -37.30
CA GLU A 393 8.64 -11.32 -36.84
C GLU A 393 7.90 -9.97 -36.80
N MET A 394 7.88 -9.33 -35.64
CA MET A 394 7.34 -7.98 -35.49
C MET A 394 8.35 -6.96 -36.06
N THR A 395 8.02 -6.33 -37.17
CA THR A 395 8.88 -5.34 -37.84
C THR A 395 8.50 -3.89 -37.55
N THR A 396 7.29 -3.64 -37.02
CA THR A 396 6.75 -2.33 -36.64
C THR A 396 5.96 -2.47 -35.31
N LEU A 397 5.96 -1.44 -34.48
CA LEU A 397 5.19 -1.42 -33.24
C LEU A 397 3.73 -0.95 -33.43
N GLY A 398 3.42 -0.31 -34.56
CA GLY A 398 2.10 0.25 -34.80
C GLY A 398 1.80 1.50 -33.97
N GLU A 399 0.52 1.79 -33.79
CA GLU A 399 0.08 2.86 -32.88
C GLU A 399 0.05 2.37 -31.44
N PRO A 400 0.42 3.22 -30.44
CA PRO A 400 0.29 2.84 -29.03
C PRO A 400 -1.14 2.44 -28.72
N PRO A 401 -1.38 1.33 -28.01
CA PRO A 401 -2.72 0.94 -27.64
C PRO A 401 -3.37 2.08 -26.83
N THR A 402 -4.37 2.70 -27.44
CA THR A 402 -5.36 3.50 -26.72
C THR A 402 -6.15 2.50 -25.88
N ALA A 403 -6.50 2.86 -24.63
CA ALA A 403 -7.26 1.99 -23.76
C ALA A 403 -8.63 1.62 -24.42
N GLU A 404 -8.60 0.61 -25.26
CA GLU A 404 -9.80 -0.02 -25.84
C GLU A 404 -10.05 -1.36 -25.14
N PRO A 405 -11.30 -1.81 -25.10
CA PRO A 405 -11.62 -3.11 -24.54
C PRO A 405 -10.78 -4.19 -25.24
N ARG A 406 -10.02 -4.92 -24.44
CA ARG A 406 -9.15 -6.02 -24.88
C ARG A 406 -9.94 -7.03 -25.71
N ALA A 407 -9.37 -7.41 -26.86
CA ALA A 407 -9.88 -8.55 -27.60
C ALA A 407 -9.84 -9.81 -26.71
N PRO A 408 -10.91 -10.62 -26.72
CA PRO A 408 -10.97 -11.82 -25.90
C PRO A 408 -9.79 -12.74 -26.17
N ARG A 409 -9.17 -13.26 -25.10
CA ARG A 409 -8.16 -14.33 -25.21
C ARG A 409 -8.72 -15.52 -25.97
N PRO A 410 -7.92 -16.23 -26.78
CA PRO A 410 -8.32 -17.53 -27.25
C PRO A 410 -8.67 -18.38 -26.01
N ALA A 411 -9.83 -19.05 -26.07
CA ALA A 411 -10.29 -19.89 -24.98
C ALA A 411 -9.17 -20.84 -24.52
N PRO A 412 -8.98 -21.07 -23.22
CA PRO A 412 -7.99 -22.03 -22.74
C PRO A 412 -8.19 -23.35 -23.48
N VAL A 413 -7.09 -23.97 -23.89
CA VAL A 413 -7.14 -25.32 -24.46
C VAL A 413 -7.88 -26.20 -23.43
N ALA A 414 -9.01 -26.75 -23.82
CA ALA A 414 -9.79 -27.59 -22.92
C ALA A 414 -8.89 -28.76 -22.50
N ALA A 415 -8.68 -28.92 -21.20
CA ALA A 415 -7.95 -30.05 -20.66
C ALA A 415 -8.66 -31.34 -21.08
N THR A 416 -7.90 -32.36 -21.46
CA THR A 416 -8.47 -33.68 -21.80
C THR A 416 -9.13 -34.30 -20.57
N GLY A 417 -10.09 -35.21 -20.77
CA GLY A 417 -10.76 -35.87 -19.65
C GLY A 417 -9.78 -36.55 -18.67
N GLU A 418 -8.72 -37.17 -19.18
CA GLU A 418 -7.68 -37.80 -18.35
C GLU A 418 -6.86 -36.79 -17.54
N GLU A 419 -6.62 -35.61 -18.08
CA GLU A 419 -5.94 -34.52 -17.36
C GLU A 419 -6.83 -33.95 -16.25
N MET A 420 -8.12 -33.79 -16.53
CA MET A 420 -9.11 -33.36 -15.53
C MET A 420 -9.17 -34.31 -14.35
N ASP A 421 -9.28 -35.63 -14.62
CA ASP A 421 -9.30 -36.67 -13.57
C ASP A 421 -8.01 -36.69 -12.75
N ARG A 422 -6.87 -36.46 -13.37
CA ARG A 422 -5.57 -36.35 -12.67
C ARG A 422 -5.53 -35.15 -11.74
N TYR A 423 -6.02 -33.99 -12.17
CA TYR A 423 -6.08 -32.80 -11.32
C TYR A 423 -7.11 -32.98 -10.19
N ASP A 424 -8.27 -33.57 -10.45
CA ASP A 424 -9.28 -33.87 -9.44
C ASP A 424 -8.68 -34.79 -8.35
N ALA A 425 -7.98 -35.86 -8.74
CA ALA A 425 -7.33 -36.77 -7.80
C ALA A 425 -6.22 -36.06 -6.99
N ARG A 426 -5.39 -35.24 -7.66
CA ARG A 426 -4.31 -34.49 -7.00
C ARG A 426 -4.86 -33.47 -6.01
N PHE A 427 -5.92 -32.76 -6.38
CA PHE A 427 -6.59 -31.80 -5.51
C PHE A 427 -7.16 -32.48 -4.25
N ALA A 428 -7.83 -33.61 -4.41
CA ALA A 428 -8.37 -34.38 -3.30
C ALA A 428 -7.26 -34.87 -2.34
N GLU A 429 -6.16 -35.43 -2.89
CA GLU A 429 -4.99 -35.86 -2.11
C GLU A 429 -4.41 -34.70 -1.28
N LEU A 430 -4.21 -33.54 -1.91
CA LEU A 430 -3.63 -32.36 -1.24
C LEU A 430 -4.56 -31.79 -0.17
N ARG A 431 -5.88 -31.84 -0.35
CA ARG A 431 -6.86 -31.43 0.67
C ARG A 431 -6.76 -32.34 1.90
N GLU A 432 -6.67 -33.66 1.70
CA GLU A 432 -6.58 -34.61 2.79
C GLU A 432 -5.26 -34.47 3.57
N ALA A 433 -4.16 -34.20 2.86
CA ALA A 433 -2.82 -34.04 3.46
C ALA A 433 -2.58 -32.65 4.11
N ALA A 434 -3.50 -31.70 3.95
CA ALA A 434 -3.30 -30.30 4.39
C ALA A 434 -3.20 -30.17 5.91
N ASP A 435 -2.17 -29.47 6.40
CA ASP A 435 -2.10 -29.01 7.80
C ASP A 435 -2.91 -27.72 7.97
N VAL A 436 -3.99 -27.80 8.74
CA VAL A 436 -4.92 -26.69 9.02
C VAL A 436 -4.70 -26.08 10.42
N THR A 437 -3.73 -26.56 11.19
CA THR A 437 -3.56 -26.18 12.60
C THR A 437 -2.79 -24.86 12.78
N GLY A 438 -1.92 -24.52 11.83
CA GLY A 438 -1.02 -23.37 11.89
C GLY A 438 -1.63 -22.00 11.50
N PRO A 439 -2.43 -21.92 10.41
CA PRO A 439 -2.75 -20.64 9.76
C PRO A 439 -3.49 -19.61 10.63
N LEU A 440 -4.28 -20.02 11.62
CA LEU A 440 -5.02 -19.14 12.53
C LEU A 440 -4.44 -19.16 13.96
N ARG A 441 -3.15 -19.41 14.11
CA ARG A 441 -2.43 -19.28 15.39
C ARG A 441 -1.64 -17.99 15.43
N ARG A 442 -1.64 -17.33 16.58
CA ARG A 442 -0.88 -16.10 16.86
C ARG A 442 0.60 -16.20 16.45
N SER A 443 1.22 -17.36 16.63
CA SER A 443 2.66 -17.56 16.34
C SER A 443 3.00 -17.73 14.86
N SER A 444 2.01 -18.02 14.01
CA SER A 444 2.25 -18.44 12.61
C SER A 444 1.31 -17.80 11.60
N GLU A 445 0.29 -17.04 12.03
CA GLU A 445 -0.70 -16.44 11.13
C GLU A 445 -0.06 -15.52 10.07
N ASP A 446 0.95 -14.74 10.46
CA ASP A 446 1.63 -13.77 9.59
C ASP A 446 2.54 -14.44 8.55
N GLU A 447 2.96 -15.67 8.78
CA GLU A 447 3.75 -16.47 7.85
C GLU A 447 2.89 -17.40 6.99
N ALA A 448 1.88 -18.03 7.61
CA ALA A 448 1.09 -19.08 6.96
C ALA A 448 -0.06 -18.56 6.11
N MET A 449 -0.80 -17.52 6.55
CA MET A 449 -1.98 -17.05 5.85
C MET A 449 -1.71 -16.29 4.54
N PRO A 450 -0.68 -15.44 4.43
CA PRO A 450 -0.44 -14.70 3.19
C PRO A 450 -0.31 -15.58 1.94
N PRO A 451 0.53 -16.64 1.91
CA PRO A 451 0.64 -17.50 0.74
C PRO A 451 -0.64 -18.31 0.43
N LEU A 452 -1.44 -18.63 1.45
CA LEU A 452 -2.72 -19.33 1.26
C LEU A 452 -3.75 -18.40 0.60
N LEU A 453 -3.92 -17.19 1.11
CA LEU A 453 -4.83 -16.19 0.55
C LEU A 453 -4.41 -15.77 -0.87
N ALA A 454 -3.12 -15.56 -1.10
CA ALA A 454 -2.61 -15.24 -2.42
C ALA A 454 -2.93 -16.36 -3.42
N ALA A 455 -2.81 -17.64 -3.03
CA ALA A 455 -3.17 -18.77 -3.89
C ALA A 455 -4.67 -18.83 -4.18
N GLY A 456 -5.52 -18.65 -3.16
CA GLY A 456 -6.97 -18.62 -3.34
C GLY A 456 -7.44 -17.49 -4.27
N LEU A 457 -6.91 -16.28 -4.08
CA LEU A 457 -7.23 -15.13 -4.93
C LEU A 457 -6.70 -15.30 -6.36
N THR A 458 -5.49 -15.85 -6.52
CA THR A 458 -4.93 -16.15 -7.85
C THR A 458 -5.76 -17.20 -8.57
N ALA A 459 -6.16 -18.29 -7.89
CA ALA A 459 -7.05 -19.31 -8.46
C ALA A 459 -8.39 -18.68 -8.89
N TRP A 460 -8.98 -17.83 -8.04
CA TRP A 460 -10.23 -17.14 -8.33
C TRP A 460 -10.14 -16.24 -9.58
N ILE A 461 -9.01 -15.55 -9.78
CA ILE A 461 -8.77 -14.76 -11.00
C ILE A 461 -8.69 -15.66 -12.22
N LEU A 462 -7.95 -16.78 -12.13
CA LEU A 462 -7.79 -17.73 -13.23
C LEU A 462 -9.11 -18.43 -13.60
N GLU A 463 -9.98 -18.71 -12.63
CA GLU A 463 -11.32 -19.27 -12.84
C GLU A 463 -12.24 -18.34 -13.64
N ARG A 464 -11.99 -17.03 -13.63
CA ARG A 464 -12.78 -16.01 -14.36
C ARG A 464 -12.31 -15.84 -15.81
N GLY A 465 -11.21 -16.44 -16.22
CA GLY A 465 -10.66 -16.29 -17.57
C GLY A 465 -10.42 -14.81 -17.91
N ASP A 466 -10.97 -14.38 -19.05
CA ASP A 466 -10.80 -12.99 -19.53
C ASP A 466 -11.36 -11.95 -18.55
N ALA A 467 -12.46 -12.25 -17.88
CA ALA A 467 -13.03 -11.35 -16.86
C ALA A 467 -12.11 -11.20 -15.62
N GLY A 468 -11.16 -12.12 -15.42
CA GLY A 468 -10.16 -12.03 -14.36
C GLY A 468 -9.01 -11.08 -14.65
N GLU A 469 -8.78 -10.69 -15.90
CA GLU A 469 -7.61 -9.90 -16.32
C GLU A 469 -7.55 -8.47 -15.72
N ALA A 470 -8.71 -7.89 -15.39
CA ALA A 470 -8.77 -6.59 -14.74
C ALA A 470 -8.34 -6.64 -13.26
N PHE A 471 -8.21 -7.85 -12.70
CA PHE A 471 -7.84 -8.05 -11.31
C PHE A 471 -6.35 -8.34 -11.15
N SER A 472 -5.81 -7.95 -10.00
CA SER A 472 -4.45 -8.29 -9.58
C SER A 472 -4.41 -8.57 -8.09
N VAL A 473 -3.54 -9.48 -7.67
CA VAL A 473 -3.27 -9.80 -6.27
C VAL A 473 -1.95 -9.18 -5.89
N ASP A 474 -1.91 -8.43 -4.79
CA ASP A 474 -0.65 -7.95 -4.25
C ASP A 474 0.16 -9.14 -3.73
N PRO A 475 1.48 -9.15 -3.94
CA PRO A 475 2.31 -10.23 -3.44
C PRO A 475 2.27 -10.29 -1.90
N PRO A 476 2.55 -11.47 -1.33
CA PRO A 476 2.62 -11.60 0.13
C PRO A 476 3.60 -10.60 0.71
N PRO A 477 3.19 -9.87 1.75
CA PRO A 477 4.00 -8.82 2.35
C PRO A 477 5.14 -9.38 3.21
N SER A 478 5.83 -8.47 3.93
CA SER A 478 6.92 -8.76 4.87
C SER A 478 6.49 -9.65 6.05
N THR A 479 7.45 -9.99 6.92
CA THR A 479 7.29 -10.90 8.06
C THR A 479 6.31 -10.48 9.16
N ASP A 480 5.84 -9.22 9.17
CA ASP A 480 4.79 -8.70 10.07
C ASP A 480 3.84 -7.80 9.27
N PRO A 481 3.01 -8.40 8.41
CA PRO A 481 2.19 -7.65 7.47
C PRO A 481 0.97 -7.02 8.14
N PRO A 482 0.63 -5.77 7.80
CA PRO A 482 -0.65 -5.18 8.21
C PRO A 482 -1.84 -5.85 7.53
N LEU A 483 -1.66 -6.35 6.30
CA LEU A 483 -2.62 -7.11 5.52
C LEU A 483 -1.97 -8.41 5.04
N HIS A 484 -2.74 -9.49 4.96
CA HIS A 484 -2.28 -10.78 4.46
C HIS A 484 -2.44 -10.95 2.96
N ALA A 485 -3.45 -10.30 2.38
CA ALA A 485 -3.66 -10.25 0.93
C ALA A 485 -4.49 -9.02 0.56
N ARG A 486 -4.34 -8.61 -0.69
CA ARG A 486 -5.15 -7.56 -1.31
C ARG A 486 -5.45 -7.93 -2.75
N LEU A 487 -6.74 -8.00 -3.09
CA LEU A 487 -7.22 -8.06 -4.46
C LEU A 487 -7.54 -6.66 -4.94
N ARG A 488 -7.10 -6.31 -6.14
CA ARG A 488 -7.37 -5.01 -6.78
C ARG A 488 -8.08 -5.21 -8.10
N LEU A 489 -9.09 -4.40 -8.37
CA LEU A 489 -9.72 -4.24 -9.66
C LEU A 489 -9.41 -2.84 -10.19
N THR A 490 -8.89 -2.74 -11.40
CA THR A 490 -8.66 -1.46 -12.05
C THR A 490 -9.89 -1.13 -12.90
N LEU A 491 -10.61 -0.05 -12.53
CA LEU A 491 -11.80 0.43 -13.23
C LEU A 491 -11.44 1.36 -14.40
N ASP A 492 -10.58 2.32 -14.17
CA ASP A 492 -10.08 3.23 -15.21
C ASP A 492 -8.55 3.36 -15.11
N GLU A 493 -7.92 2.95 -16.19
CA GLU A 493 -6.47 3.02 -16.29
C GLU A 493 -5.93 4.44 -16.36
N ARG A 494 -6.66 5.41 -16.87
CA ARG A 494 -6.18 6.79 -17.05
C ARG A 494 -6.18 7.58 -15.75
N THR A 495 -7.15 7.32 -14.89
CA THR A 495 -7.31 7.99 -13.59
C THR A 495 -6.73 7.18 -12.43
N GLU A 496 -6.23 5.95 -12.68
CA GLU A 496 -5.80 5.00 -11.65
C GLU A 496 -6.92 4.64 -10.66
N ASP A 497 -8.17 4.67 -11.14
CA ASP A 497 -9.33 4.32 -10.32
C ASP A 497 -9.35 2.81 -10.05
N GLN A 498 -9.39 2.44 -8.76
CA GLN A 498 -9.27 1.05 -8.32
C GLN A 498 -10.23 0.74 -7.19
N VAL A 499 -10.69 -0.52 -7.14
CA VAL A 499 -11.40 -1.10 -6.01
C VAL A 499 -10.51 -2.13 -5.33
N HIS A 500 -10.50 -2.14 -3.99
CA HIS A 500 -9.64 -2.99 -3.19
C HIS A 500 -10.45 -3.86 -2.24
N TRP A 501 -10.17 -5.16 -2.23
CA TRP A 501 -10.62 -6.13 -1.23
C TRP A 501 -9.39 -6.59 -0.43
N CYS A 502 -9.30 -6.14 0.81
CA CYS A 502 -8.18 -6.41 1.70
C CYS A 502 -8.54 -7.52 2.68
N PHE A 503 -7.58 -8.38 3.01
CA PHE A 503 -7.77 -9.51 3.92
C PHE A 503 -6.72 -9.51 5.01
N ARG A 504 -7.15 -9.74 6.25
CA ARG A 504 -6.27 -9.94 7.41
C ARG A 504 -6.83 -11.05 8.29
N ALA A 505 -6.06 -12.13 8.50
CA ALA A 505 -6.39 -13.14 9.49
C ALA A 505 -5.89 -12.72 10.88
N ILE A 506 -6.67 -13.02 11.91
CA ILE A 506 -6.33 -12.77 13.30
C ILE A 506 -6.58 -14.06 14.10
N GLY A 507 -5.52 -14.68 14.56
CA GLY A 507 -5.56 -15.95 15.28
C GLY A 507 -6.47 -15.92 16.50
N ASP A 508 -7.08 -17.09 16.80
CA ASP A 508 -8.06 -17.21 17.88
C ASP A 508 -7.45 -17.13 19.27
N ASP A 509 -6.15 -17.37 19.39
CA ASP A 509 -5.37 -17.34 20.62
C ASP A 509 -4.83 -15.95 20.98
N HIS A 510 -5.14 -14.91 20.17
CA HIS A 510 -4.81 -13.53 20.55
C HIS A 510 -5.61 -13.04 21.74
N HIS A 511 -4.94 -12.34 22.64
CA HIS A 511 -5.61 -11.51 23.66
C HIS A 511 -6.47 -10.44 23.00
N GLY A 512 -7.58 -10.05 23.64
CA GLY A 512 -8.53 -9.09 23.08
C GLY A 512 -7.92 -7.79 22.59
N ASN A 513 -6.93 -7.25 23.31
CA ASN A 513 -6.24 -6.02 22.93
C ASN A 513 -5.24 -6.21 21.79
N ALA A 514 -4.55 -7.35 21.72
CA ALA A 514 -3.68 -7.68 20.60
C ALA A 514 -4.47 -7.87 19.30
N ALA A 515 -5.64 -8.52 19.37
CA ALA A 515 -6.57 -8.61 18.25
C ALA A 515 -7.06 -7.22 17.81
N LEU A 516 -7.32 -6.31 18.77
CA LEU A 516 -7.73 -4.95 18.51
C LEU A 516 -6.63 -4.12 17.84
N ALA A 517 -5.38 -4.30 18.24
CA ALA A 517 -4.22 -3.67 17.59
C ALA A 517 -4.12 -4.10 16.12
N ARG A 518 -4.27 -5.39 15.82
CA ARG A 518 -4.26 -5.91 14.44
C ARG A 518 -5.42 -5.41 13.59
N LEU A 519 -6.63 -5.30 14.17
CA LEU A 519 -7.77 -4.67 13.50
C LEU A 519 -7.42 -3.23 13.09
N ARG A 520 -6.88 -2.41 14.01
CA ARG A 520 -6.51 -1.01 13.74
C ARG A 520 -5.42 -0.91 12.67
N LYS A 521 -4.36 -1.72 12.79
CA LYS A 521 -3.26 -1.79 11.82
C LYS A 521 -3.78 -2.14 10.42
N ALA A 522 -4.67 -3.13 10.32
CA ALA A 522 -5.28 -3.53 9.07
C ALA A 522 -6.20 -2.45 8.50
N SER A 523 -6.99 -1.77 9.33
CA SER A 523 -7.88 -0.67 8.89
C SER A 523 -7.09 0.49 8.29
N VAL A 524 -5.97 0.88 8.92
CA VAL A 524 -5.06 1.92 8.40
C VAL A 524 -4.43 1.47 7.08
N ALA A 525 -3.93 0.24 7.00
CA ALA A 525 -3.28 -0.27 5.78
C ALA A 525 -4.25 -0.50 4.61
N ALA A 526 -5.50 -0.82 4.90
CA ALA A 526 -6.56 -0.89 3.89
C ALA A 526 -7.05 0.51 3.49
N ALA A 527 -6.65 1.56 4.22
CA ALA A 527 -7.21 2.91 4.11
C ALA A 527 -8.75 2.86 4.10
N LEU A 528 -9.31 2.13 5.07
CA LEU A 528 -10.75 1.90 5.19
C LEU A 528 -11.44 3.21 5.56
N ASP A 529 -12.36 3.66 4.72
CA ASP A 529 -13.12 4.89 4.91
C ASP A 529 -14.64 4.67 4.79
N THR A 530 -15.42 5.56 5.37
CA THR A 530 -16.89 5.50 5.37
C THR A 530 -17.54 5.99 4.07
N GLY A 531 -16.76 6.50 3.09
CA GLY A 531 -17.32 7.30 2.00
C GLY A 531 -17.42 6.62 0.65
N SER A 532 -16.43 5.82 0.24
CA SER A 532 -16.31 5.43 -1.17
C SER A 532 -16.83 4.04 -1.51
N GLY A 533 -16.98 3.14 -0.54
CA GLY A 533 -17.30 1.72 -0.77
C GLY A 533 -16.28 0.96 -1.64
N ARG A 534 -15.21 1.64 -2.09
CA ARG A 534 -14.16 1.11 -2.98
C ARG A 534 -13.04 0.40 -2.24
N ARG A 535 -12.97 0.59 -0.93
CA ARG A 535 -11.99 -0.03 -0.05
C ARG A 535 -12.72 -0.88 0.97
N LYS A 536 -12.44 -2.16 0.97
CA LYS A 536 -13.10 -3.16 1.82
C LYS A 536 -12.05 -3.90 2.59
N LEU A 537 -12.34 -4.19 3.85
CA LEU A 537 -11.47 -4.96 4.71
C LEU A 537 -12.25 -6.11 5.34
N PHE A 538 -11.74 -7.32 5.16
CA PHE A 538 -12.26 -8.55 5.72
C PHE A 538 -11.29 -9.09 6.75
N LEU A 539 -11.72 -9.12 8.00
CA LEU A 539 -10.97 -9.75 9.07
C LEU A 539 -11.39 -11.22 9.18
N LEU A 540 -10.43 -12.12 9.01
CA LEU A 540 -10.65 -13.56 9.07
C LEU A 540 -10.41 -14.03 10.51
N ARG A 541 -11.49 -14.34 11.26
CA ARG A 541 -11.43 -14.67 12.66
C ARG A 541 -12.61 -15.51 13.10
N ASN A 542 -12.36 -16.63 13.80
CA ASN A 542 -13.41 -17.52 14.30
C ASN A 542 -13.84 -17.17 15.74
N ARG A 543 -12.96 -16.53 16.51
CA ARG A 543 -13.27 -16.15 17.89
C ARG A 543 -14.04 -14.82 17.95
N ALA A 544 -15.08 -14.76 18.77
CA ALA A 544 -15.84 -13.53 19.00
C ALA A 544 -14.95 -12.40 19.59
N TRP A 545 -15.27 -11.16 19.25
CA TRP A 545 -14.62 -9.98 19.80
C TRP A 545 -14.91 -9.83 21.30
N SER A 546 -13.97 -9.26 22.04
CA SER A 546 -14.17 -8.93 23.45
C SER A 546 -15.30 -7.90 23.60
N THR A 547 -16.07 -8.03 24.66
CA THR A 547 -17.18 -7.12 25.00
C THR A 547 -16.74 -5.85 25.73
N SER A 548 -15.43 -5.59 25.84
CA SER A 548 -14.93 -4.36 26.47
C SER A 548 -15.38 -3.12 25.68
N ALA A 549 -15.59 -2.00 26.36
CA ALA A 549 -16.04 -0.76 25.74
C ALA A 549 -15.08 -0.28 24.61
N ALA A 550 -13.77 -0.45 24.79
CA ALA A 550 -12.75 -0.09 23.81
C ALA A 550 -12.85 -0.97 22.54
N THR A 551 -13.02 -2.29 22.72
CA THR A 551 -13.19 -3.22 21.60
C THR A 551 -14.50 -2.97 20.87
N SER A 552 -15.61 -2.83 21.61
CA SER A 552 -16.92 -2.56 21.00
C SER A 552 -16.92 -1.28 20.18
N LYS A 553 -16.29 -0.21 20.68
CA LYS A 553 -16.15 1.06 19.95
C LYS A 553 -15.33 0.89 18.68
N ALA A 554 -14.20 0.18 18.72
CA ALA A 554 -13.33 0.03 17.56
C ALA A 554 -13.93 -0.90 16.51
N VAL A 555 -14.56 -2.00 16.93
CA VAL A 555 -15.30 -2.91 16.03
C VAL A 555 -16.51 -2.19 15.42
N GLY A 556 -17.20 -1.35 16.20
CA GLY A 556 -18.30 -0.51 15.70
C GLY A 556 -17.82 0.42 14.60
N ALA A 557 -16.76 1.19 14.83
CA ALA A 557 -16.17 2.09 13.83
C ALA A 557 -15.67 1.33 12.57
N PHE A 558 -15.06 0.16 12.76
CA PHE A 558 -14.65 -0.73 11.67
C PHE A 558 -15.84 -1.19 10.81
N THR A 559 -16.95 -1.57 11.44
CA THR A 559 -18.16 -2.01 10.74
C THR A 559 -18.86 -0.84 10.05
N GLU A 560 -18.94 0.33 10.70
CA GLU A 560 -19.48 1.56 10.12
C GLU A 560 -18.69 2.01 8.88
N ALA A 561 -17.38 1.78 8.88
CA ALA A 561 -16.52 2.03 7.72
C ALA A 561 -16.63 0.93 6.62
N GLY A 562 -17.54 -0.03 6.75
CA GLY A 562 -17.75 -1.10 5.77
C GLY A 562 -16.86 -2.33 5.94
N GLY A 563 -16.10 -2.42 7.02
CA GLY A 563 -15.31 -3.60 7.36
C GLY A 563 -16.17 -4.76 7.88
N GLN A 564 -15.76 -5.99 7.63
CA GLN A 564 -16.49 -7.20 8.02
C GLN A 564 -15.56 -8.23 8.67
N THR A 565 -16.10 -8.97 9.64
CA THR A 565 -15.42 -10.13 10.24
C THR A 565 -16.04 -11.42 9.70
N LEU A 566 -15.22 -12.27 9.11
CA LEU A 566 -15.63 -13.54 8.49
C LEU A 566 -14.96 -14.72 9.19
N GLY A 567 -15.68 -15.82 9.37
CA GLY A 567 -15.11 -17.08 9.81
C GLY A 567 -14.42 -17.80 8.67
N VAL A 568 -13.37 -18.57 9.01
CA VAL A 568 -12.65 -19.46 8.08
C VAL A 568 -12.66 -20.85 8.71
N ASP A 569 -13.30 -21.81 8.06
CA ASP A 569 -13.36 -23.17 8.57
C ASP A 569 -12.14 -24.01 8.12
N GLU A 570 -12.02 -25.23 8.66
CA GLU A 570 -10.90 -26.12 8.32
C GLU A 570 -10.93 -26.51 6.83
N GLU A 571 -12.12 -26.60 6.24
CA GLU A 571 -12.25 -26.96 4.84
C GLU A 571 -11.79 -25.83 3.93
N ASP A 572 -12.09 -24.58 4.27
CA ASP A 572 -11.51 -23.41 3.57
C ASP A 572 -9.97 -23.48 3.56
N LEU A 573 -9.33 -23.81 4.70
CA LEU A 573 -7.88 -23.93 4.82
C LEU A 573 -7.32 -25.09 3.99
N ARG A 574 -8.02 -26.23 3.92
CA ARG A 574 -7.66 -27.39 3.08
C ARG A 574 -7.67 -27.02 1.60
N VAL A 575 -8.73 -26.39 1.15
CA VAL A 575 -8.86 -25.91 -0.25
C VAL A 575 -7.75 -24.92 -0.58
N LEU A 576 -7.51 -23.92 0.26
CA LEU A 576 -6.43 -22.92 0.06
C LEU A 576 -5.05 -23.59 -0.01
N SER A 577 -4.78 -24.58 0.88
CA SER A 577 -3.52 -25.30 0.92
C SER A 577 -3.31 -26.13 -0.35
N ALA A 578 -4.34 -26.83 -0.82
CA ALA A 578 -4.29 -27.61 -2.07
C ALA A 578 -4.04 -26.69 -3.28
N LEU A 579 -4.78 -25.59 -3.38
CA LEU A 579 -4.59 -24.60 -4.46
C LEU A 579 -3.19 -24.00 -4.47
N ARG A 580 -2.61 -23.71 -3.31
CA ARG A 580 -1.24 -23.21 -3.20
C ARG A 580 -0.22 -24.19 -3.80
N VAL A 581 -0.35 -25.46 -3.51
CA VAL A 581 0.58 -26.50 -4.03
C VAL A 581 0.36 -26.67 -5.53
N MET A 582 -0.89 -26.79 -5.99
CA MET A 582 -1.21 -26.97 -7.41
C MET A 582 -0.71 -25.78 -8.26
N LEU A 583 -0.87 -24.56 -7.77
CA LEU A 583 -0.35 -23.36 -8.46
C LEU A 583 1.17 -23.30 -8.50
N ALA A 584 1.85 -23.85 -7.49
CA ALA A 584 3.31 -23.94 -7.47
C ALA A 584 3.83 -25.05 -8.41
N GLU A 585 3.09 -26.15 -8.57
CA GLU A 585 3.36 -27.26 -9.49
C GLU A 585 2.89 -26.98 -10.93
N ALA A 586 2.25 -25.83 -11.20
CA ALA A 586 1.44 -25.55 -12.37
C ALA A 586 2.15 -25.82 -13.69
N THR A 587 1.52 -26.66 -14.51
CA THR A 587 1.69 -26.81 -15.96
C THR A 587 0.66 -25.93 -16.69
N MET A 588 0.82 -25.79 -18.02
CA MET A 588 -0.07 -24.92 -18.83
C MET A 588 -1.57 -25.31 -18.78
N ASP A 589 -1.87 -26.56 -18.42
CA ASP A 589 -3.23 -27.12 -18.46
C ASP A 589 -4.05 -26.83 -17.18
N LEU A 590 -3.43 -26.40 -16.09
CA LEU A 590 -4.12 -26.12 -14.81
C LEU A 590 -5.20 -25.06 -14.96
N GLN A 591 -5.02 -24.07 -15.85
CA GLN A 591 -6.00 -23.00 -16.05
C GLN A 591 -7.33 -23.54 -16.58
N GLY A 592 -7.31 -24.55 -17.48
CA GLY A 592 -8.50 -25.21 -17.97
C GLY A 592 -9.29 -25.89 -16.86
N TRP A 593 -8.58 -26.61 -15.97
CA TRP A 593 -9.17 -27.27 -14.81
C TRP A 593 -9.79 -26.26 -13.84
N LEU A 594 -9.08 -25.18 -13.51
CA LEU A 594 -9.58 -24.10 -12.64
C LEU A 594 -10.86 -23.46 -13.22
N ALA A 595 -10.87 -23.15 -14.52
CA ALA A 595 -12.03 -22.52 -15.18
C ALA A 595 -13.27 -23.41 -15.16
N GLU A 596 -13.11 -24.75 -15.25
CA GLU A 596 -14.21 -25.70 -15.28
C GLU A 596 -14.68 -26.10 -13.87
N ARG A 597 -13.76 -26.50 -12.99
CA ARG A 597 -14.10 -26.99 -11.63
C ARG A 597 -14.40 -25.86 -10.65
N ARG A 598 -13.78 -24.70 -10.79
CA ARG A 598 -13.98 -23.52 -9.96
C ARG A 598 -13.91 -23.81 -8.46
N PRO A 599 -12.79 -24.41 -7.98
CA PRO A 599 -12.65 -24.82 -6.58
C PRO A 599 -12.79 -23.67 -5.58
N THR A 600 -12.54 -22.41 -5.97
CA THR A 600 -12.74 -21.27 -5.06
C THR A 600 -14.19 -21.02 -4.69
N ARG A 601 -15.17 -21.63 -5.39
CA ARG A 601 -16.57 -21.58 -5.00
C ARG A 601 -16.87 -22.33 -3.70
N GLU A 602 -15.99 -23.23 -3.28
CA GLU A 602 -16.10 -23.93 -2.00
C GLU A 602 -15.67 -23.03 -0.82
N LEU A 603 -14.86 -21.97 -1.07
CA LEU A 603 -14.37 -21.04 -0.05
C LEU A 603 -15.48 -20.07 0.39
N LYS A 604 -16.15 -20.37 1.49
CA LYS A 604 -17.33 -19.62 1.97
C LYS A 604 -17.01 -18.16 2.29
N PHE A 605 -15.90 -17.92 2.95
CA PHE A 605 -15.46 -16.55 3.27
C PHE A 605 -15.17 -15.74 2.00
N LEU A 606 -14.57 -16.37 0.99
CA LEU A 606 -14.19 -15.70 -0.26
C LEU A 606 -15.44 -15.37 -1.10
N GLN A 607 -16.40 -16.30 -1.18
CA GLN A 607 -17.69 -16.06 -1.83
C GLN A 607 -18.41 -14.87 -1.20
N HIS A 608 -18.39 -14.77 0.13
CA HIS A 608 -18.98 -13.64 0.84
C HIS A 608 -18.23 -12.34 0.58
N ALA A 609 -16.91 -12.36 0.68
CA ALA A 609 -16.06 -11.18 0.51
C ALA A 609 -16.16 -10.59 -0.90
N LEU A 610 -16.29 -11.43 -1.93
CA LEU A 610 -16.29 -11.04 -3.34
C LEU A 610 -17.70 -11.03 -3.97
N ALA A 611 -18.77 -11.10 -3.16
CA ALA A 611 -20.16 -11.18 -3.63
C ALA A 611 -20.59 -9.97 -4.49
N ASP A 612 -19.97 -8.82 -4.30
CA ASP A 612 -20.32 -7.58 -5.01
C ASP A 612 -19.38 -7.23 -6.17
N VAL A 613 -18.41 -8.09 -6.48
CA VAL A 613 -17.42 -7.84 -7.55
C VAL A 613 -18.10 -7.55 -8.89
N ASP A 614 -19.16 -8.27 -9.22
CA ASP A 614 -19.84 -8.13 -10.51
C ASP A 614 -20.52 -6.76 -10.69
N ARG A 615 -20.77 -6.01 -9.59
CA ARG A 615 -21.27 -4.63 -9.67
C ARG A 615 -20.23 -3.65 -10.26
N TRP A 616 -18.96 -3.98 -10.14
CA TRP A 616 -17.85 -3.16 -10.58
C TRP A 616 -17.34 -3.52 -11.98
N THR A 617 -17.74 -4.68 -12.52
CA THR A 617 -17.30 -5.21 -13.82
C THR A 617 -18.30 -5.01 -14.94
N THR A 618 -19.59 -4.73 -14.63
CA THR A 618 -20.61 -4.36 -15.61
C THR A 618 -20.52 -2.86 -15.91
N ASP A 619 -20.60 -2.47 -17.17
CA ASP A 619 -20.44 -1.11 -17.69
C ASP A 619 -21.14 -0.03 -16.82
N GLY A 620 -20.31 0.87 -16.27
CA GLY A 620 -20.74 1.95 -15.40
C GLY A 620 -20.99 1.47 -13.96
N GLY A 621 -19.95 1.56 -13.11
CA GLY A 621 -20.08 1.32 -11.67
C GLY A 621 -21.30 2.05 -11.08
N PRO A 622 -21.90 1.53 -10.01
CA PRO A 622 -23.14 2.08 -9.47
C PRO A 622 -22.96 3.56 -9.18
N SER A 623 -23.75 4.37 -9.86
CA SER A 623 -24.08 5.71 -9.38
C SER A 623 -24.52 5.53 -7.92
N PRO A 624 -24.03 6.32 -6.97
CA PRO A 624 -24.49 6.21 -5.60
C PRO A 624 -26.01 6.27 -5.62
N GLU A 625 -26.69 5.18 -5.27
CA GLU A 625 -28.12 5.25 -5.01
C GLU A 625 -28.31 6.35 -3.97
N PRO A 626 -29.14 7.37 -4.24
CA PRO A 626 -29.51 8.32 -3.21
C PRO A 626 -30.12 7.49 -2.08
N THR A 627 -29.45 7.45 -0.95
CA THR A 627 -30.00 6.91 0.28
C THR A 627 -31.30 7.68 0.52
N GLU A 628 -32.45 7.08 0.21
CA GLU A 628 -33.72 7.65 0.60
C GLU A 628 -33.60 7.94 2.10
N PRO A 629 -33.79 9.17 2.54
CA PRO A 629 -33.81 9.46 3.95
C PRO A 629 -34.93 8.61 4.54
N ALA A 630 -34.57 7.71 5.46
CA ALA A 630 -35.53 6.89 6.19
C ALA A 630 -36.67 7.80 6.64
N ALA A 631 -37.88 7.49 6.17
CA ALA A 631 -39.08 8.26 6.46
C ALA A 631 -39.15 8.48 7.97
N GLN A 632 -38.93 9.71 8.41
CA GLN A 632 -39.11 10.07 9.81
C GLN A 632 -40.56 9.77 10.18
N PRO A 633 -40.82 9.06 11.26
CA PRO A 633 -42.19 8.84 11.71
C PRO A 633 -42.82 10.21 11.96
N THR A 634 -43.94 10.48 11.30
CA THR A 634 -44.74 11.69 11.43
C THR A 634 -45.00 11.94 12.93
N PRO A 635 -44.60 13.12 13.49
CA PRO A 635 -44.94 13.39 14.88
C PRO A 635 -46.44 13.49 15.02
N ALA A 636 -47.01 12.78 15.99
CA ALA A 636 -48.42 12.88 16.36
C ALA A 636 -48.75 14.35 16.70
N ALA A 637 -49.84 14.86 16.14
CA ALA A 637 -50.33 16.20 16.34
C ALA A 637 -50.48 16.52 17.83
N GLN A 638 -49.69 17.48 18.30
CA GLN A 638 -49.90 18.05 19.67
C GLN A 638 -51.12 18.99 19.64
N PRO A 639 -51.95 18.98 20.71
CA PRO A 639 -53.09 19.89 20.77
C PRO A 639 -52.62 21.33 20.93
N THR A 640 -53.30 22.21 20.24
CA THR A 640 -53.10 23.70 20.22
C THR A 640 -53.27 24.29 21.63
N PRO A 641 -52.29 25.04 22.18
CA PRO A 641 -52.52 25.77 23.42
C PRO A 641 -53.35 27.04 23.14
N ALA A 642 -54.28 27.29 24.06
CA ALA A 642 -55.16 28.45 24.06
C ALA A 642 -54.36 29.79 24.18
N ALA A 643 -54.85 30.81 23.49
CA ALA A 643 -54.29 32.16 23.42
C ALA A 643 -54.22 32.82 24.82
N GLN A 644 -53.04 33.31 25.23
CA GLN A 644 -52.86 34.23 26.35
C GLN A 644 -52.92 35.66 25.91
N PRO A 645 -53.47 36.59 26.74
CA PRO A 645 -53.62 38.01 26.33
C PRO A 645 -52.30 38.77 26.42
N THR A 646 -52.16 39.73 25.50
CA THR A 646 -51.03 40.64 25.33
C THR A 646 -50.89 41.60 26.53
N PRO A 647 -49.69 41.80 27.12
CA PRO A 647 -49.45 42.90 28.04
C PRO A 647 -49.09 44.18 27.31
N ALA A 648 -49.54 45.33 27.87
CA ALA A 648 -49.39 46.66 27.33
C ALA A 648 -47.94 47.18 27.31
N ALA A 649 -47.66 48.07 26.37
CA ALA A 649 -46.39 48.73 26.15
C ALA A 649 -46.00 49.69 27.28
N GLU A 650 -44.75 49.61 27.75
CA GLU A 650 -44.09 50.62 28.59
C GLU A 650 -43.19 51.55 27.72
N PRO A 651 -43.08 52.84 28.11
CA PRO A 651 -42.42 53.85 27.26
C PRO A 651 -40.88 53.87 27.41
N ALA A 652 -40.18 54.23 26.34
CA ALA A 652 -38.74 54.35 26.23
C ALA A 652 -38.15 55.46 27.12
N PRO A 653 -36.95 55.27 27.73
CA PRO A 653 -36.20 56.34 28.36
C PRO A 653 -35.26 57.06 27.39
N ALA A 654 -35.10 58.34 27.68
CA ALA A 654 -34.43 59.35 26.90
C ALA A 654 -32.93 59.26 26.79
N ALA A 655 -32.40 59.80 25.70
CA ALA A 655 -30.98 59.92 25.37
C ALA A 655 -30.19 60.77 26.39
N ALA A 656 -29.00 60.32 26.76
CA ALA A 656 -27.98 61.13 27.45
C ALA A 656 -26.76 61.35 26.53
N ALA A 657 -26.31 62.55 26.51
CA ALA A 657 -25.26 63.12 25.66
C ALA A 657 -23.84 62.76 26.10
N PRO A 658 -22.79 62.96 25.26
CA PRO A 658 -21.47 62.40 25.42
C PRO A 658 -20.58 63.26 26.33
N VAL A 659 -19.74 62.62 27.12
CA VAL A 659 -18.63 63.25 27.87
C VAL A 659 -17.31 62.99 27.17
N ALA A 660 -16.54 64.11 27.08
CA ALA A 660 -15.31 64.26 26.33
C ALA A 660 -14.12 63.49 26.94
N ALA A 661 -13.19 63.22 26.01
CA ALA A 661 -11.87 62.67 26.25
C ALA A 661 -10.94 63.50 27.14
N ALA A 662 -10.10 62.87 27.91
CA ALA A 662 -8.82 63.39 28.36
C ALA A 662 -7.75 62.32 28.16
N ALA A 663 -6.73 62.67 27.40
CA ALA A 663 -5.52 61.89 27.17
C ALA A 663 -4.36 62.39 28.09
N PRO A 664 -3.19 61.83 28.03
CA PRO A 664 -2.43 61.29 29.17
C PRO A 664 -1.15 62.09 29.51
N ALA A 665 -0.48 61.71 30.54
CA ALA A 665 0.93 62.06 30.69
C ALA A 665 1.62 61.04 31.61
N ALA A 666 2.81 60.68 31.11
CA ALA A 666 4.00 60.01 31.64
C ALA A 666 4.05 58.51 31.57
#